data_4818f9e9737e9307279e56adfb7b14a0
#
_entry.id   4818f9e9737e9307279e56adfb7b14a0
#
_cell.length_a   1.000
_cell.length_b   1.000
_cell.length_c   1.000
_cell.angle_alpha   90.00
_cell.angle_beta   90.00
_cell.angle_gamma   90.00
#
_symmetry.space_group_name_H-M   'P 1'
#
loop_
_entity.id
_entity.type
_entity.pdbx_description
1 polymer ?
#
loop_
_entity_poly.entity_id
_entity_poly.type
_entity_poly.pdbx_seq_one_letter_code
_entity_poly.pdbx_strand_id
1 'polypeptide(L)'
;MKILHLISGGDVGGAKTHVLSLLQGLGKTQTVRLACFMEGPFAQEARELGIDTMVLDQGVGASIRVLAKMIGDEGFEVVHCHGARANMTGAILRRTIHVPIVTTVHSDYRLDYLGRPLHRLTFGTINTIALRCFDYHIGVSDAVSQMLIARGFDPQTMFSIYNGVDFTPRTPAMGREEYLQSVGLEAGEDDVVFGIAARLNPVKDVATLIRGFALAAKEHPNIRLLIAGDGEEREMLEKLAAELCPKGSYVFAGWVTDMDSFYHALDVNTLTSISETFPYAITEGARMHCATITSRVGGIPYIVEDGVTGLLFPPQDAQALGACISRLAESRAMRERLGENLYEKASREFSIDATVGKQIEIYQTILRRTARGTKKRRGVMICGAYGKGNAGDDAILKAILAQMRRIDPDMPIYVLSHNPKQTRQRYYVGAVHAFNPFAFLPLMHRTKLYLSGGGSLIQDETSTRSLHYYLWSIRMAKHCGNKVLMYGCGIGPVHSASNRTQAAKVINRCVDAITLREDLSAEELRAMGVTKPEVHVTADPALLLQPGTDGAVDSFLLSQGLEPQGRYALFVLRPWHGFTQKKQSLVDAANTAYQTYGLTPVFFALEPGRDLGVTREVRAALDCPSVLLTTPEDEKLIIGMMRRMALVVSMRLHTLIFASSVGAPLVALSYDPKVTGFMRYIGQKHCVEFDTMTREALLAQIGKVLSEPERYDVSHLRALAEENEQIARKLLEEA
;
A
#
# COMPACT_ATOMS: atom_id res chain seq x y z
N MET A 1 -18.92 -20.85 -12.23
CA MET A 1 -19.82 -20.12 -11.31
C MET A 1 -20.91 -19.46 -12.12
N LYS A 2 -22.12 -19.35 -11.56
CA LYS A 2 -23.24 -18.63 -12.17
C LYS A 2 -23.49 -17.31 -11.42
N ILE A 3 -23.31 -16.18 -12.10
CA ILE A 3 -23.22 -14.85 -11.50
C ILE A 3 -24.28 -13.93 -12.10
N LEU A 4 -25.04 -13.24 -11.25
CA LEU A 4 -26.01 -12.25 -11.67
C LEU A 4 -25.50 -10.84 -11.39
N HIS A 5 -25.34 -10.04 -12.42
CA HIS A 5 -25.00 -8.62 -12.29
C HIS A 5 -26.24 -7.75 -12.37
N LEU A 6 -26.33 -6.75 -11.49
CA LEU A 6 -27.41 -5.77 -11.43
C LEU A 6 -26.86 -4.38 -11.68
N ILE A 7 -27.46 -3.63 -12.63
CA ILE A 7 -27.06 -2.25 -12.93
C ILE A 7 -28.29 -1.40 -13.29
N SER A 8 -28.16 -0.07 -13.23
CA SER A 8 -29.28 0.82 -13.61
C SER A 8 -29.71 0.67 -15.08
N GLY A 9 -28.76 0.61 -16.00
CA GLY A 9 -29.00 0.59 -17.45
C GLY A 9 -28.90 1.95 -18.14
N GLY A 10 -28.78 3.05 -17.36
CA GLY A 10 -28.54 4.40 -17.87
C GLY A 10 -27.13 4.92 -17.56
N ASP A 11 -26.23 4.05 -17.14
CA ASP A 11 -24.87 4.40 -16.72
C ASP A 11 -24.01 4.80 -17.92
N VAL A 12 -23.10 5.77 -17.72
CA VAL A 12 -22.22 6.33 -18.74
C VAL A 12 -20.78 6.48 -18.21
N GLY A 13 -19.80 6.61 -19.10
CA GLY A 13 -18.39 6.83 -18.74
C GLY A 13 -17.68 5.59 -18.22
N GLY A 14 -16.64 5.77 -17.40
CA GLY A 14 -15.74 4.70 -16.98
C GLY A 14 -16.39 3.52 -16.25
N ALA A 15 -17.47 3.75 -15.50
CA ALA A 15 -18.23 2.68 -14.85
C ALA A 15 -18.90 1.76 -15.87
N LYS A 16 -19.47 2.32 -16.95
CA LYS A 16 -20.05 1.57 -18.07
C LYS A 16 -18.99 0.69 -18.73
N THR A 17 -17.88 1.29 -19.14
CA THR A 17 -16.77 0.59 -19.79
C THR A 17 -16.25 -0.56 -18.93
N HIS A 18 -16.04 -0.31 -17.64
CA HIS A 18 -15.59 -1.34 -16.71
C HIS A 18 -16.55 -2.54 -16.65
N VAL A 19 -17.86 -2.28 -16.47
CA VAL A 19 -18.83 -3.37 -16.30
C VAL A 19 -18.96 -4.18 -17.59
N LEU A 20 -19.06 -3.55 -18.76
CA LEU A 20 -19.18 -4.25 -20.04
C LEU A 20 -17.94 -5.10 -20.34
N SER A 21 -16.75 -4.55 -20.19
CA SER A 21 -15.50 -5.28 -20.41
C SER A 21 -15.33 -6.45 -19.43
N LEU A 22 -15.69 -6.24 -18.16
CA LEU A 22 -15.66 -7.29 -17.14
C LEU A 22 -16.64 -8.43 -17.47
N LEU A 23 -17.89 -8.11 -17.86
CA LEU A 23 -18.91 -9.11 -18.19
C LEU A 23 -18.53 -9.92 -19.43
N GLN A 24 -18.01 -9.25 -20.47
CA GLN A 24 -17.50 -9.92 -21.67
C GLN A 24 -16.34 -10.87 -21.35
N GLY A 25 -15.40 -10.43 -20.52
CA GLY A 25 -14.28 -11.26 -20.09
C GLY A 25 -14.72 -12.45 -19.22
N LEU A 26 -15.60 -12.23 -18.24
CA LEU A 26 -16.16 -13.27 -17.39
C LEU A 26 -16.96 -14.30 -18.20
N GLY A 27 -17.74 -13.85 -19.19
CA GLY A 27 -18.55 -14.72 -20.07
C GLY A 27 -17.75 -15.77 -20.83
N LYS A 28 -16.43 -15.59 -20.99
CA LYS A 28 -15.56 -16.59 -21.62
C LYS A 28 -15.43 -17.87 -20.81
N THR A 29 -15.54 -17.79 -19.47
CA THR A 29 -15.26 -18.92 -18.56
C THR A 29 -16.33 -19.14 -17.49
N GLN A 30 -17.24 -18.19 -17.29
CA GLN A 30 -18.29 -18.23 -16.29
C GLN A 30 -19.67 -18.03 -16.96
N THR A 31 -20.73 -18.47 -16.29
CA THR A 31 -22.10 -18.15 -16.71
C THR A 31 -22.51 -16.82 -16.08
N VAL A 32 -22.68 -15.80 -16.90
CA VAL A 32 -22.99 -14.45 -16.43
C VAL A 32 -24.29 -13.98 -17.05
N ARG A 33 -25.17 -13.38 -16.23
CA ARG A 33 -26.36 -12.67 -16.69
C ARG A 33 -26.35 -11.24 -16.16
N LEU A 34 -26.79 -10.31 -17.01
CA LEU A 34 -26.95 -8.90 -16.65
C LEU A 34 -28.42 -8.57 -16.54
N ALA A 35 -28.86 -7.96 -15.44
CA ALA A 35 -30.19 -7.40 -15.30
C ALA A 35 -30.10 -5.87 -15.16
N CYS A 36 -30.68 -5.17 -16.13
CA CYS A 36 -30.84 -3.72 -16.18
C CYS A 36 -32.19 -3.30 -15.65
N PHE A 37 -32.29 -2.19 -14.90
CA PHE A 37 -33.56 -1.67 -14.39
C PHE A 37 -34.25 -0.67 -15.34
N MET A 38 -33.68 -0.43 -16.49
CA MET A 38 -34.29 0.37 -17.58
C MET A 38 -33.69 -0.03 -18.92
N GLU A 39 -34.47 0.09 -19.95
CA GLU A 39 -33.98 0.00 -21.34
C GLU A 39 -33.16 1.27 -21.65
N GLY A 40 -32.06 1.12 -22.37
CA GLY A 40 -31.20 2.24 -22.75
C GLY A 40 -29.96 1.81 -23.52
N PRO A 41 -29.09 2.77 -23.88
CA PRO A 41 -27.90 2.49 -24.67
C PRO A 41 -26.95 1.47 -24.03
N PHE A 42 -26.93 1.39 -22.71
CA PHE A 42 -26.11 0.42 -21.96
C PHE A 42 -26.63 -1.03 -22.21
N ALA A 43 -27.94 -1.26 -22.07
CA ALA A 43 -28.52 -2.58 -22.24
C ALA A 43 -28.41 -3.04 -23.72
N GLN A 44 -28.55 -2.11 -24.67
CA GLN A 44 -28.35 -2.38 -26.08
C GLN A 44 -26.93 -2.80 -26.40
N GLU A 45 -25.92 -2.03 -25.95
CA GLU A 45 -24.51 -2.33 -26.17
C GLU A 45 -24.12 -3.67 -25.50
N ALA A 46 -24.66 -3.98 -24.32
CA ALA A 46 -24.43 -5.25 -23.67
C ALA A 46 -24.90 -6.44 -24.52
N ARG A 47 -26.07 -6.31 -25.16
CA ARG A 47 -26.61 -7.35 -26.11
C ARG A 47 -25.74 -7.44 -27.36
N GLU A 48 -25.30 -6.31 -27.94
CA GLU A 48 -24.41 -6.28 -29.10
C GLU A 48 -23.06 -6.96 -28.81
N LEU A 49 -22.58 -6.88 -27.57
CA LEU A 49 -21.40 -7.59 -27.09
C LEU A 49 -21.66 -9.07 -26.75
N GLY A 50 -22.87 -9.58 -26.98
CA GLY A 50 -23.24 -10.97 -26.72
C GLY A 50 -23.45 -11.32 -25.24
N ILE A 51 -23.64 -10.33 -24.38
CA ILE A 51 -23.91 -10.54 -22.95
C ILE A 51 -25.40 -10.90 -22.76
N ASP A 52 -25.68 -12.00 -22.03
CA ASP A 52 -27.08 -12.39 -21.68
C ASP A 52 -27.70 -11.29 -20.81
N THR A 53 -28.52 -10.45 -21.42
CA THR A 53 -29.04 -9.22 -20.83
C THR A 53 -30.58 -9.22 -20.79
N MET A 54 -31.10 -9.04 -19.57
CA MET A 54 -32.54 -8.83 -19.34
C MET A 54 -32.81 -7.40 -18.84
N VAL A 55 -34.02 -6.91 -19.10
CA VAL A 55 -34.47 -5.60 -18.60
C VAL A 55 -35.67 -5.78 -17.69
N LEU A 56 -35.61 -5.17 -16.51
CA LEU A 56 -36.62 -5.14 -15.47
C LEU A 56 -37.17 -3.71 -15.36
N ASP A 57 -38.06 -3.34 -16.25
CA ASP A 57 -38.73 -2.02 -16.31
C ASP A 57 -39.92 -1.88 -15.37
N GLN A 58 -40.22 -2.98 -14.66
CA GLN A 58 -41.30 -3.05 -13.67
C GLN A 58 -40.86 -2.32 -12.38
N GLY A 59 -41.81 -1.89 -11.56
CA GLY A 59 -41.52 -1.26 -10.28
C GLY A 59 -40.63 -2.11 -9.35
N VAL A 60 -39.88 -1.49 -8.43
CA VAL A 60 -38.88 -2.12 -7.58
C VAL A 60 -39.37 -3.43 -6.92
N GLY A 61 -40.59 -3.45 -6.39
CA GLY A 61 -41.14 -4.64 -5.72
C GLY A 61 -41.40 -5.82 -6.67
N ALA A 62 -41.76 -5.57 -7.91
CA ALA A 62 -41.95 -6.61 -8.92
C ALA A 62 -40.59 -7.15 -9.38
N SER A 63 -39.62 -6.27 -9.62
CA SER A 63 -38.24 -6.65 -9.99
C SER A 63 -37.60 -7.54 -8.90
N ILE A 64 -37.77 -7.22 -7.63
CA ILE A 64 -37.26 -8.05 -6.51
C ILE A 64 -37.86 -9.46 -6.52
N ARG A 65 -39.18 -9.61 -6.76
CA ARG A 65 -39.82 -10.92 -6.83
C ARG A 65 -39.32 -11.77 -7.99
N VAL A 66 -39.16 -11.14 -9.16
CA VAL A 66 -38.59 -11.80 -10.37
C VAL A 66 -37.17 -12.25 -10.11
N LEU A 67 -36.33 -11.37 -9.58
CA LEU A 67 -34.91 -11.65 -9.25
C LEU A 67 -34.80 -12.76 -8.20
N ALA A 68 -35.57 -12.70 -7.11
CA ALA A 68 -35.50 -13.69 -6.03
C ALA A 68 -35.90 -15.10 -6.55
N LYS A 69 -36.96 -15.17 -7.38
CA LYS A 69 -37.37 -16.43 -8.01
C LYS A 69 -36.30 -16.95 -8.95
N MET A 70 -35.80 -16.12 -9.84
CA MET A 70 -34.79 -16.48 -10.84
C MET A 70 -33.48 -16.97 -10.15
N ILE A 71 -33.04 -16.29 -9.10
CA ILE A 71 -31.83 -16.68 -8.35
C ILE A 71 -31.99 -18.09 -7.78
N GLY A 72 -33.14 -18.40 -7.20
CA GLY A 72 -33.44 -19.73 -6.66
C GLY A 72 -33.59 -20.80 -7.74
N ASP A 73 -34.41 -20.54 -8.75
CA ASP A 73 -34.77 -21.53 -9.80
C ASP A 73 -33.59 -21.86 -10.71
N GLU A 74 -32.77 -20.87 -11.03
CA GLU A 74 -31.64 -21.02 -11.95
C GLU A 74 -30.29 -21.29 -11.26
N GLY A 75 -30.22 -21.24 -9.94
CA GLY A 75 -29.03 -21.57 -9.18
C GLY A 75 -27.88 -20.57 -9.32
N PHE A 76 -28.17 -19.28 -9.27
CA PHE A 76 -27.12 -18.26 -9.18
C PHE A 76 -26.38 -18.36 -7.85
N GLU A 77 -25.06 -18.23 -7.88
CA GLU A 77 -24.19 -18.40 -6.72
C GLU A 77 -23.77 -17.07 -6.07
N VAL A 78 -23.71 -15.98 -6.87
CA VAL A 78 -23.34 -14.63 -6.44
C VAL A 78 -24.22 -13.61 -7.13
N VAL A 79 -24.64 -12.58 -6.39
CA VAL A 79 -25.26 -11.37 -6.95
C VAL A 79 -24.32 -10.19 -6.83
N HIS A 80 -24.04 -9.51 -7.92
CA HIS A 80 -23.11 -8.38 -7.98
C HIS A 80 -23.83 -7.11 -8.43
N CYS A 81 -23.83 -6.08 -7.60
CA CYS A 81 -24.51 -4.80 -7.82
C CYS A 81 -23.55 -3.70 -8.27
N HIS A 82 -24.02 -2.85 -9.20
CA HIS A 82 -23.28 -1.68 -9.66
C HIS A 82 -24.17 -0.44 -9.63
N GLY A 83 -23.75 0.58 -8.88
CA GLY A 83 -24.44 1.86 -8.77
C GLY A 83 -25.66 1.88 -7.83
N ALA A 84 -26.15 3.10 -7.55
CA ALA A 84 -27.11 3.36 -6.46
C ALA A 84 -28.43 2.60 -6.57
N ARG A 85 -29.01 2.49 -7.77
CA ARG A 85 -30.29 1.79 -7.99
C ARG A 85 -30.16 0.30 -7.77
N ALA A 86 -29.08 -0.30 -8.28
CA ALA A 86 -28.78 -1.72 -8.05
C ALA A 86 -28.48 -1.99 -6.57
N ASN A 87 -27.75 -1.10 -5.89
CA ASN A 87 -27.47 -1.21 -4.46
C ASN A 87 -28.75 -1.20 -3.62
N MET A 88 -29.68 -0.29 -3.90
CA MET A 88 -30.97 -0.22 -3.21
C MET A 88 -31.75 -1.53 -3.40
N THR A 89 -31.84 -2.03 -4.63
CA THR A 89 -32.53 -3.29 -4.95
C THR A 89 -31.85 -4.48 -4.28
N GLY A 90 -30.52 -4.57 -4.37
CA GLY A 90 -29.70 -5.62 -3.75
C GLY A 90 -29.83 -5.67 -2.21
N ALA A 91 -29.86 -4.50 -1.56
CA ALA A 91 -30.04 -4.41 -0.11
C ALA A 91 -31.38 -4.97 0.37
N ILE A 92 -32.44 -4.82 -0.44
CA ILE A 92 -33.75 -5.42 -0.13
C ILE A 92 -33.74 -6.91 -0.49
N LEU A 93 -33.22 -7.26 -1.67
CA LEU A 93 -33.14 -8.63 -2.17
C LEU A 93 -32.40 -9.57 -1.20
N ARG A 94 -31.35 -9.07 -0.52
CA ARG A 94 -30.58 -9.81 0.47
C ARG A 94 -31.45 -10.44 1.58
N ARG A 95 -32.62 -9.87 1.86
CA ARG A 95 -33.54 -10.42 2.88
C ARG A 95 -34.32 -11.64 2.40
N THR A 96 -34.33 -11.89 1.10
CA THR A 96 -35.13 -12.94 0.45
C THR A 96 -34.30 -14.05 -0.17
N ILE A 97 -32.99 -13.84 -0.33
CA ILE A 97 -32.07 -14.81 -0.93
C ILE A 97 -31.00 -15.26 0.07
N HIS A 98 -30.38 -16.42 -0.20
CA HIS A 98 -29.33 -17.00 0.64
C HIS A 98 -27.93 -16.96 0.01
N VAL A 99 -27.82 -16.41 -1.20
CA VAL A 99 -26.54 -16.24 -1.89
C VAL A 99 -25.89 -14.92 -1.48
N PRO A 100 -24.54 -14.84 -1.45
CA PRO A 100 -23.85 -13.61 -1.10
C PRO A 100 -24.10 -12.50 -2.10
N ILE A 101 -24.23 -11.27 -1.59
CA ILE A 101 -24.35 -10.06 -2.40
C ILE A 101 -23.12 -9.20 -2.22
N VAL A 102 -22.52 -8.82 -3.34
CA VAL A 102 -21.36 -7.92 -3.41
C VAL A 102 -21.70 -6.67 -4.21
N THR A 103 -21.07 -5.56 -3.92
CA THR A 103 -21.18 -4.31 -4.71
C THR A 103 -19.82 -3.75 -5.08
N THR A 104 -19.70 -3.27 -6.34
CA THR A 104 -18.55 -2.46 -6.77
C THR A 104 -18.85 -0.97 -6.60
N VAL A 105 -17.94 -0.26 -5.94
CA VAL A 105 -17.98 1.19 -5.73
C VAL A 105 -17.00 1.85 -6.69
N HIS A 106 -17.53 2.61 -7.65
CA HIS A 106 -16.76 3.18 -8.76
C HIS A 106 -16.21 4.58 -8.48
N SER A 107 -16.76 5.30 -7.48
CA SER A 107 -16.44 6.68 -7.16
C SER A 107 -16.63 6.96 -5.69
N ASP A 108 -16.32 8.18 -5.25
CA ASP A 108 -16.78 8.65 -3.95
C ASP A 108 -18.30 8.90 -3.99
N TYR A 109 -19.06 7.91 -3.53
CA TYR A 109 -20.52 7.92 -3.53
C TYR A 109 -21.17 9.14 -2.84
N ARG A 110 -20.39 9.90 -2.01
CA ARG A 110 -20.87 11.14 -1.39
C ARG A 110 -20.80 12.33 -2.34
N LEU A 111 -20.00 12.22 -3.39
CA LEU A 111 -19.78 13.27 -4.39
C LEU A 111 -20.63 13.09 -5.63
N ASP A 112 -21.26 11.91 -5.83
CA ASP A 112 -22.04 11.57 -7.05
C ASP A 112 -23.21 12.53 -7.31
N TYR A 113 -23.69 13.24 -6.28
CA TYR A 113 -24.80 14.19 -6.38
C TYR A 113 -24.41 15.63 -6.02
N LEU A 114 -23.13 16.02 -6.23
CA LEU A 114 -22.69 17.41 -6.07
C LEU A 114 -23.47 18.32 -7.02
N GLY A 115 -23.95 19.46 -6.51
CA GLY A 115 -24.78 20.42 -7.28
C GLY A 115 -26.28 20.06 -7.35
N ARG A 116 -26.71 18.90 -6.81
CA ARG A 116 -28.12 18.45 -6.80
C ARG A 116 -28.58 18.12 -5.37
N PRO A 117 -28.89 19.14 -4.53
CA PRO A 117 -29.11 18.94 -3.10
C PRO A 117 -30.27 18.01 -2.75
N LEU A 118 -31.36 18.03 -3.50
CA LEU A 118 -32.51 17.13 -3.31
C LEU A 118 -32.15 15.67 -3.63
N HIS A 119 -31.42 15.42 -4.71
CA HIS A 119 -30.93 14.07 -5.06
C HIS A 119 -29.91 13.56 -4.05
N ARG A 120 -29.05 14.43 -3.51
CA ARG A 120 -28.10 14.08 -2.45
C ARG A 120 -28.84 13.68 -1.17
N LEU A 121 -29.89 14.40 -0.77
CA LEU A 121 -30.66 14.10 0.44
C LEU A 121 -31.46 12.80 0.32
N THR A 122 -31.93 12.43 -0.86
CA THR A 122 -32.73 11.23 -1.13
C THR A 122 -31.85 10.06 -1.57
N PHE A 123 -31.44 10.05 -2.83
CA PHE A 123 -30.68 8.93 -3.42
C PHE A 123 -29.29 8.73 -2.79
N GLY A 124 -28.59 9.80 -2.43
CA GLY A 124 -27.29 9.72 -1.75
C GLY A 124 -27.40 9.06 -0.36
N THR A 125 -28.44 9.45 0.42
CA THR A 125 -28.68 8.84 1.74
C THR A 125 -29.11 7.38 1.62
N ILE A 126 -30.02 7.08 0.70
CA ILE A 126 -30.49 5.71 0.44
C ILE A 126 -29.31 4.82 0.00
N ASN A 127 -28.47 5.28 -0.92
CA ASN A 127 -27.29 4.53 -1.37
C ASN A 127 -26.30 4.31 -0.19
N THR A 128 -26.09 5.31 0.65
CA THR A 128 -25.22 5.18 1.85
C THR A 128 -25.73 4.08 2.80
N ILE A 129 -27.03 3.99 3.01
CA ILE A 129 -27.65 2.96 3.85
C ILE A 129 -27.57 1.60 3.15
N ALA A 130 -27.90 1.55 1.85
CA ALA A 130 -27.88 0.33 1.07
C ALA A 130 -26.49 -0.31 1.03
N LEU A 131 -25.43 0.48 0.81
CA LEU A 131 -24.05 0.01 0.84
C LEU A 131 -23.70 -0.72 2.13
N ARG A 132 -24.23 -0.31 3.29
CA ARG A 132 -23.96 -0.97 4.58
C ARG A 132 -24.71 -2.31 4.76
N CYS A 133 -25.63 -2.63 3.88
CA CYS A 133 -26.37 -3.89 3.90
C CYS A 133 -25.69 -5.02 3.13
N PHE A 134 -24.61 -4.75 2.40
CA PHE A 134 -23.93 -5.75 1.60
C PHE A 134 -22.99 -6.61 2.43
N ASP A 135 -22.82 -7.87 2.01
CA ASP A 135 -21.90 -8.81 2.65
C ASP A 135 -20.44 -8.46 2.31
N TYR A 136 -20.19 -8.00 1.07
CA TYR A 136 -18.87 -7.70 0.56
C TYR A 136 -18.89 -6.44 -0.32
N HIS A 137 -17.73 -5.78 -0.37
CA HIS A 137 -17.53 -4.55 -1.14
C HIS A 137 -16.26 -4.65 -1.99
N ILE A 138 -16.32 -4.12 -3.20
CA ILE A 138 -15.18 -4.02 -4.10
C ILE A 138 -14.97 -2.54 -4.41
N GLY A 139 -13.79 -2.00 -4.11
CA GLY A 139 -13.38 -0.68 -4.59
C GLY A 139 -12.65 -0.81 -5.93
N VAL A 140 -12.90 0.09 -6.87
CA VAL A 140 -12.19 0.10 -8.18
C VAL A 140 -10.74 0.55 -8.08
N SER A 141 -10.25 0.79 -6.88
CA SER A 141 -8.84 0.99 -6.53
C SER A 141 -8.65 0.83 -5.02
N ASP A 142 -7.40 0.67 -4.58
CA ASP A 142 -7.08 0.66 -3.15
C ASP A 142 -7.46 1.99 -2.48
N ALA A 143 -7.35 3.12 -3.19
CA ALA A 143 -7.78 4.41 -2.68
C ALA A 143 -9.28 4.44 -2.32
N VAL A 144 -10.15 3.87 -3.18
CA VAL A 144 -11.58 3.74 -2.92
C VAL A 144 -11.84 2.79 -1.75
N SER A 145 -11.16 1.64 -1.71
CA SER A 145 -11.28 0.67 -0.60
C SER A 145 -10.86 1.28 0.72
N GLN A 146 -9.73 1.99 0.77
CA GLN A 146 -9.25 2.69 1.98
C GLN A 146 -10.20 3.81 2.41
N MET A 147 -10.77 4.55 1.46
CA MET A 147 -11.80 5.55 1.74
C MET A 147 -13.04 4.91 2.40
N LEU A 148 -13.52 3.77 1.90
CA LEU A 148 -14.65 3.05 2.49
C LEU A 148 -14.32 2.55 3.91
N ILE A 149 -13.13 1.97 4.11
CA ILE A 149 -12.64 1.52 5.42
C ILE A 149 -12.55 2.72 6.39
N ALA A 150 -12.06 3.88 5.93
CA ALA A 150 -12.02 5.11 6.72
C ALA A 150 -13.41 5.57 7.17
N ARG A 151 -14.45 5.26 6.39
CA ARG A 151 -15.86 5.54 6.67
C ARG A 151 -16.55 4.45 7.51
N GLY A 152 -15.79 3.46 7.99
CA GLY A 152 -16.25 2.43 8.91
C GLY A 152 -16.85 1.19 8.25
N PHE A 153 -16.55 0.91 6.99
CA PHE A 153 -16.80 -0.39 6.37
C PHE A 153 -15.81 -1.42 6.90
N ASP A 154 -16.23 -2.68 6.96
CA ASP A 154 -15.39 -3.76 7.48
C ASP A 154 -14.25 -4.05 6.49
N PRO A 155 -12.98 -3.87 6.89
CA PRO A 155 -11.84 -4.14 6.02
C PRO A 155 -11.72 -5.62 5.63
N GLN A 156 -12.27 -6.54 6.40
CA GLN A 156 -12.19 -7.98 6.12
C GLN A 156 -13.15 -8.42 5.02
N THR A 157 -14.18 -7.62 4.70
CA THR A 157 -15.13 -7.84 3.61
C THR A 157 -14.88 -6.92 2.40
N MET A 158 -13.74 -6.22 2.43
CA MET A 158 -13.34 -5.27 1.40
C MET A 158 -12.33 -5.91 0.45
N PHE A 159 -12.55 -5.70 -0.84
CA PHE A 159 -11.62 -6.08 -1.91
C PHE A 159 -11.30 -4.86 -2.76
N SER A 160 -10.15 -4.89 -3.44
CA SER A 160 -9.79 -3.92 -4.46
C SER A 160 -9.64 -4.63 -5.80
N ILE A 161 -10.17 -3.99 -6.84
CA ILE A 161 -9.97 -4.39 -8.23
C ILE A 161 -9.63 -3.14 -9.03
N TYR A 162 -8.78 -3.28 -10.04
CA TYR A 162 -8.47 -2.18 -10.94
C TYR A 162 -9.21 -2.36 -12.27
N ASN A 163 -9.54 -1.25 -12.92
CA ASN A 163 -10.19 -1.29 -14.21
C ASN A 163 -9.26 -1.92 -15.26
N GLY A 164 -9.77 -2.89 -16.02
CA GLY A 164 -9.00 -3.55 -17.07
C GLY A 164 -9.06 -2.80 -18.40
N VAL A 165 -7.94 -2.79 -19.11
CA VAL A 165 -7.81 -2.31 -20.48
C VAL A 165 -7.38 -3.48 -21.37
N ASP A 166 -7.89 -3.50 -22.60
CA ASP A 166 -7.47 -4.48 -23.60
C ASP A 166 -6.09 -4.11 -24.16
N PHE A 167 -5.08 -4.92 -23.81
CA PHE A 167 -3.70 -4.79 -24.28
C PHE A 167 -3.41 -5.59 -25.55
N THR A 168 -4.44 -6.11 -26.22
CA THR A 168 -4.23 -6.74 -27.54
C THR A 168 -3.60 -5.73 -28.49
N PRO A 169 -2.49 -6.07 -29.17
CA PRO A 169 -1.86 -5.17 -30.11
C PRO A 169 -2.84 -4.70 -31.18
N ARG A 170 -2.92 -3.40 -31.38
CA ARG A 170 -3.76 -2.76 -32.39
C ARG A 170 -2.91 -1.89 -33.28
N THR A 171 -3.18 -1.89 -34.57
CA THR A 171 -2.57 -0.94 -35.49
C THR A 171 -3.41 0.34 -35.48
N PRO A 172 -2.83 1.51 -35.15
CA PRO A 172 -3.54 2.78 -35.26
C PRO A 172 -4.08 3.00 -36.67
N ALA A 173 -5.24 3.65 -36.79
CA ALA A 173 -5.81 3.95 -38.10
C ALA A 173 -4.98 4.96 -38.89
N MET A 174 -4.29 5.89 -38.20
CA MET A 174 -3.40 6.88 -38.77
C MET A 174 -2.00 6.78 -38.17
N GLY A 175 -0.97 7.01 -38.97
CA GLY A 175 0.40 7.21 -38.51
C GLY A 175 0.55 8.54 -37.74
N ARG A 176 1.68 8.69 -37.01
CA ARG A 176 1.95 9.88 -36.19
C ARG A 176 1.80 11.20 -36.99
N GLU A 177 2.52 11.32 -38.10
CA GLU A 177 2.53 12.54 -38.92
C GLU A 177 1.13 12.84 -39.47
N GLU A 178 0.46 11.85 -40.04
CA GLU A 178 -0.87 11.98 -40.61
C GLU A 178 -1.87 12.46 -39.56
N TYR A 179 -1.83 11.89 -38.34
CA TYR A 179 -2.71 12.28 -37.26
C TYR A 179 -2.43 13.73 -36.80
N LEU A 180 -1.17 14.11 -36.58
CA LEU A 180 -0.82 15.47 -36.17
C LEU A 180 -1.23 16.52 -37.22
N GLN A 181 -1.03 16.22 -38.48
CA GLN A 181 -1.50 17.10 -39.58
C GLN A 181 -3.04 17.22 -39.59
N SER A 182 -3.74 16.13 -39.39
CA SER A 182 -5.23 16.09 -39.37
C SER A 182 -5.83 16.98 -38.29
N VAL A 183 -5.13 17.14 -37.16
CA VAL A 183 -5.56 18.02 -36.04
C VAL A 183 -4.95 19.42 -36.11
N GLY A 184 -4.10 19.71 -37.13
CA GLY A 184 -3.52 21.01 -37.34
C GLY A 184 -2.31 21.32 -36.45
N LEU A 185 -1.60 20.30 -35.94
CA LEU A 185 -0.37 20.47 -35.18
C LEU A 185 0.86 20.14 -36.05
N GLU A 186 1.65 21.15 -36.36
CA GLU A 186 2.91 20.96 -37.06
C GLU A 186 3.97 20.47 -36.08
N ALA A 187 4.55 19.29 -36.32
CA ALA A 187 5.64 18.72 -35.52
C ALA A 187 6.63 18.00 -36.44
N GLY A 188 7.92 18.28 -36.26
CA GLY A 188 9.00 17.58 -36.93
C GLY A 188 9.39 16.27 -36.26
N GLU A 189 10.34 15.54 -36.89
CA GLU A 189 10.84 14.27 -36.33
C GLU A 189 11.47 14.41 -34.93
N ASP A 190 12.14 15.55 -34.68
CA ASP A 190 12.82 15.84 -33.41
C ASP A 190 11.91 16.49 -32.35
N ASP A 191 10.67 16.80 -32.73
CA ASP A 191 9.73 17.41 -31.81
C ASP A 191 9.16 16.38 -30.84
N VAL A 192 9.05 16.76 -29.57
CA VAL A 192 8.47 15.92 -28.49
C VAL A 192 7.02 16.34 -28.25
N VAL A 193 6.10 15.44 -28.54
CA VAL A 193 4.66 15.70 -28.42
C VAL A 193 4.15 15.24 -27.06
N PHE A 194 3.74 16.20 -26.24
CA PHE A 194 3.01 16.00 -25.00
C PHE A 194 1.52 16.07 -25.29
N GLY A 195 0.73 15.16 -24.69
CA GLY A 195 -0.70 15.17 -24.91
C GLY A 195 -1.52 14.86 -23.68
N ILE A 196 -2.75 15.35 -23.65
CA ILE A 196 -3.76 15.01 -22.64
C ILE A 196 -5.08 14.66 -23.33
N ALA A 197 -5.71 13.56 -22.87
CA ALA A 197 -7.08 13.22 -23.24
C ALA A 197 -7.97 13.31 -21.98
N ALA A 198 -8.79 14.36 -21.88
CA ALA A 198 -9.60 14.60 -20.71
C ALA A 198 -10.83 15.46 -21.02
N ARG A 199 -11.89 15.35 -20.20
CA ARG A 199 -12.96 16.35 -20.18
C ARG A 199 -12.40 17.69 -19.68
N LEU A 200 -12.66 18.78 -20.40
CA LEU A 200 -12.19 20.11 -20.02
C LEU A 200 -13.07 20.71 -18.91
N ASN A 201 -12.79 20.30 -17.68
CA ASN A 201 -13.49 20.73 -16.47
C ASN A 201 -12.50 20.97 -15.30
N PRO A 202 -12.92 21.66 -14.22
CA PRO A 202 -12.04 22.03 -13.10
C PRO A 202 -11.32 20.84 -12.44
N VAL A 203 -11.91 19.62 -12.45
CA VAL A 203 -11.30 18.44 -11.83
C VAL A 203 -10.08 17.94 -12.60
N LYS A 204 -10.03 18.15 -13.92
CA LYS A 204 -8.92 17.73 -14.78
C LYS A 204 -7.75 18.71 -14.80
N ASP A 205 -8.00 19.96 -14.37
CA ASP A 205 -6.98 21.02 -14.18
C ASP A 205 -6.00 21.16 -15.35
N VAL A 206 -6.55 21.24 -16.56
CA VAL A 206 -5.77 21.41 -17.79
C VAL A 206 -5.04 22.78 -17.80
N ALA A 207 -5.53 23.72 -16.99
CA ALA A 207 -4.85 25.00 -16.78
C ALA A 207 -3.43 24.84 -16.19
N THR A 208 -3.23 23.92 -15.26
CA THR A 208 -1.90 23.58 -14.74
C THR A 208 -1.01 22.98 -15.83
N LEU A 209 -1.56 22.16 -16.73
CA LEU A 209 -0.80 21.63 -17.88
C LEU A 209 -0.30 22.76 -18.78
N ILE A 210 -1.19 23.67 -19.18
CA ILE A 210 -0.83 24.82 -20.05
C ILE A 210 0.26 25.67 -19.41
N ARG A 211 0.15 25.98 -18.11
CA ARG A 211 1.16 26.76 -17.39
C ARG A 211 2.50 26.05 -17.30
N GLY A 212 2.51 24.74 -16.95
CA GLY A 212 3.73 23.94 -16.87
C GLY A 212 4.40 23.77 -18.23
N PHE A 213 3.62 23.54 -19.29
CA PHE A 213 4.10 23.48 -20.66
C PHE A 213 4.72 24.82 -21.10
N ALA A 214 4.07 25.94 -20.83
CA ALA A 214 4.58 27.27 -21.18
C ALA A 214 5.91 27.60 -20.47
N LEU A 215 6.12 27.09 -19.24
CA LEU A 215 7.41 27.22 -18.54
C LEU A 215 8.50 26.44 -19.26
N ALA A 216 8.25 25.17 -19.58
CA ALA A 216 9.23 24.31 -20.26
C ALA A 216 9.51 24.76 -21.72
N ALA A 217 8.51 25.27 -22.44
CA ALA A 217 8.64 25.70 -23.81
C ALA A 217 9.61 26.90 -24.02
N LYS A 218 9.93 27.63 -22.92
CA LYS A 218 10.95 28.69 -22.97
C LYS A 218 12.37 28.17 -23.16
N GLU A 219 12.63 26.97 -22.61
CA GLU A 219 13.93 26.31 -22.65
C GLU A 219 13.99 25.26 -23.78
N HIS A 220 12.84 24.70 -24.15
CA HIS A 220 12.70 23.60 -25.12
C HIS A 220 11.75 24.01 -26.27
N PRO A 221 12.21 24.70 -27.32
CA PRO A 221 11.34 25.15 -28.42
C PRO A 221 10.80 24.01 -29.30
N ASN A 222 11.35 22.81 -29.16
CA ASN A 222 10.95 21.58 -29.87
C ASN A 222 9.87 20.76 -29.16
N ILE A 223 9.16 21.31 -28.18
CA ILE A 223 8.01 20.60 -27.57
C ILE A 223 6.69 21.05 -28.17
N ARG A 224 5.73 20.13 -28.25
CA ARG A 224 4.38 20.36 -28.77
C ARG A 224 3.36 19.86 -27.76
N LEU A 225 2.18 20.52 -27.73
CA LEU A 225 1.10 20.16 -26.81
C LEU A 225 -0.19 19.86 -27.57
N LEU A 226 -0.71 18.65 -27.42
CA LEU A 226 -1.94 18.17 -28.01
C LEU A 226 -3.02 17.97 -26.93
N ILE A 227 -4.09 18.74 -26.98
CA ILE A 227 -5.19 18.69 -26.00
C ILE A 227 -6.44 18.09 -26.66
N ALA A 228 -6.78 16.86 -26.29
CA ALA A 228 -7.99 16.17 -26.71
C ALA A 228 -9.07 16.22 -25.63
N GLY A 229 -10.28 16.54 -26.04
CA GLY A 229 -11.46 16.63 -25.20
C GLY A 229 -12.24 17.91 -25.38
N ASP A 230 -13.39 17.97 -24.69
CA ASP A 230 -14.29 19.13 -24.68
C ASP A 230 -14.87 19.33 -23.28
N GLY A 231 -15.41 20.48 -22.97
CA GLY A 231 -16.02 20.77 -21.69
C GLY A 231 -16.22 22.27 -21.40
N GLU A 232 -16.74 22.55 -20.23
CA GLU A 232 -17.13 23.89 -19.81
C GLU A 232 -15.96 24.90 -19.70
N GLU A 233 -14.73 24.43 -19.55
CA GLU A 233 -13.54 25.28 -19.45
C GLU A 233 -12.84 25.55 -20.79
N ARG A 234 -13.32 24.99 -21.90
CA ARG A 234 -12.63 25.06 -23.19
C ARG A 234 -12.22 26.48 -23.59
N GLU A 235 -13.17 27.41 -23.61
CA GLU A 235 -12.89 28.80 -24.01
C GLU A 235 -11.85 29.50 -23.11
N MET A 236 -11.92 29.22 -21.81
CA MET A 236 -10.95 29.75 -20.84
C MET A 236 -9.56 29.20 -21.06
N LEU A 237 -9.46 27.88 -21.35
CA LEU A 237 -8.19 27.21 -21.59
C LEU A 237 -7.56 27.62 -22.92
N GLU A 238 -8.34 27.81 -23.99
CA GLU A 238 -7.87 28.33 -25.26
C GLU A 238 -7.27 29.75 -25.11
N LYS A 239 -7.96 30.62 -24.36
CA LYS A 239 -7.43 31.98 -24.04
C LYS A 239 -6.11 31.91 -23.24
N LEU A 240 -6.07 31.03 -22.23
CA LEU A 240 -4.88 30.86 -21.41
C LEU A 240 -3.68 30.35 -22.24
N ALA A 241 -3.92 29.39 -23.14
CA ALA A 241 -2.88 28.87 -24.02
C ALA A 241 -2.39 29.92 -25.01
N ALA A 242 -3.29 30.72 -25.57
CA ALA A 242 -2.95 31.81 -26.47
C ALA A 242 -2.11 32.92 -25.82
N GLU A 243 -2.32 33.13 -24.52
CA GLU A 243 -1.57 34.10 -23.71
C GLU A 243 -0.15 33.61 -23.36
N LEU A 244 -0.03 32.31 -22.97
CA LEU A 244 1.19 31.80 -22.35
C LEU A 244 2.09 30.99 -23.27
N CYS A 245 1.50 30.23 -24.21
CA CYS A 245 2.26 29.29 -25.06
C CYS A 245 2.74 29.91 -26.35
N PRO A 246 3.89 29.47 -26.90
CA PRO A 246 4.35 29.91 -28.22
C PRO A 246 3.34 29.57 -29.33
N LYS A 247 3.17 30.45 -30.29
CA LYS A 247 2.27 30.21 -31.42
C LYS A 247 2.70 28.96 -32.22
N GLY A 248 1.74 28.09 -32.54
CA GLY A 248 1.98 26.84 -33.28
C GLY A 248 2.55 25.70 -32.43
N SER A 249 2.83 25.92 -31.13
CA SER A 249 3.30 24.85 -30.25
C SER A 249 2.18 24.02 -29.62
N TYR A 250 0.92 24.36 -29.80
CA TYR A 250 -0.22 23.66 -29.21
C TYR A 250 -1.44 23.60 -30.12
N VAL A 251 -2.30 22.62 -29.89
CA VAL A 251 -3.61 22.50 -30.55
C VAL A 251 -4.65 21.89 -29.61
N PHE A 252 -5.91 22.35 -29.76
CA PHE A 252 -7.08 21.75 -29.16
C PHE A 252 -7.81 20.89 -30.21
N ALA A 253 -7.63 19.58 -30.15
CA ALA A 253 -8.21 18.63 -31.11
C ALA A 253 -9.73 18.40 -30.95
N GLY A 254 -10.33 18.92 -29.86
CA GLY A 254 -11.74 18.67 -29.56
C GLY A 254 -12.00 17.23 -29.14
N TRP A 255 -13.23 16.75 -29.36
CA TRP A 255 -13.61 15.40 -29.04
C TRP A 255 -13.00 14.38 -30.01
N VAL A 256 -12.14 13.51 -29.51
CA VAL A 256 -11.43 12.48 -30.28
C VAL A 256 -12.09 11.12 -30.08
N THR A 257 -12.38 10.41 -31.17
CA THR A 257 -12.93 9.04 -31.17
C THR A 257 -11.86 7.98 -31.43
N ASP A 258 -10.86 8.28 -32.27
CA ASP A 258 -9.72 7.41 -32.55
C ASP A 258 -8.60 7.65 -31.53
N MET A 259 -8.77 7.04 -30.35
CA MET A 259 -7.82 7.18 -29.26
C MET A 259 -6.51 6.43 -29.52
N ASP A 260 -6.53 5.39 -30.36
CA ASP A 260 -5.31 4.63 -30.67
C ASP A 260 -4.35 5.49 -31.51
N SER A 261 -4.84 6.19 -32.54
CA SER A 261 -4.04 7.14 -33.31
C SER A 261 -3.61 8.36 -32.49
N PHE A 262 -4.47 8.84 -31.58
CA PHE A 262 -4.13 9.91 -30.64
C PHE A 262 -2.91 9.55 -29.78
N TYR A 263 -2.96 8.43 -29.03
CA TYR A 263 -1.85 8.04 -28.17
C TYR A 263 -0.61 7.63 -28.97
N HIS A 264 -0.78 7.04 -30.16
CA HIS A 264 0.35 6.72 -31.03
C HIS A 264 1.11 7.97 -31.51
N ALA A 265 0.43 9.10 -31.60
CA ALA A 265 1.04 10.38 -31.99
C ALA A 265 1.84 11.04 -30.84
N LEU A 266 1.70 10.59 -29.60
CA LEU A 266 2.35 11.18 -28.44
C LEU A 266 3.69 10.51 -28.11
N ASP A 267 4.64 11.31 -27.63
CA ASP A 267 5.81 10.84 -26.91
C ASP A 267 5.55 10.75 -25.40
N VAL A 268 4.71 11.66 -24.89
CA VAL A 268 4.40 11.77 -23.45
C VAL A 268 2.91 11.99 -23.24
N ASN A 269 2.29 11.07 -22.55
CA ASN A 269 0.93 11.23 -22.05
C ASN A 269 0.94 12.03 -20.74
N THR A 270 0.02 12.98 -20.58
CA THR A 270 -0.08 13.81 -19.37
C THR A 270 -1.46 13.71 -18.73
N LEU A 271 -1.50 13.79 -17.39
CA LEU A 271 -2.77 13.89 -16.65
C LEU A 271 -2.58 14.77 -15.41
N THR A 272 -3.29 15.90 -15.36
CA THR A 272 -3.09 16.94 -14.34
C THR A 272 -4.19 17.01 -13.30
N SER A 273 -5.07 16.03 -13.26
CA SER A 273 -6.28 16.00 -12.42
C SER A 273 -5.99 16.27 -10.93
N ILE A 274 -6.93 16.96 -10.26
CA ILE A 274 -6.90 17.17 -8.81
C ILE A 274 -7.51 15.99 -8.02
N SER A 275 -8.22 15.09 -8.71
CA SER A 275 -8.81 13.89 -8.09
C SER A 275 -9.02 12.81 -9.14
N GLU A 276 -8.55 11.59 -8.85
CA GLU A 276 -8.74 10.40 -9.70
C GLU A 276 -8.95 9.15 -8.83
N THR A 277 -9.76 8.24 -9.33
CA THR A 277 -9.90 6.90 -8.73
C THR A 277 -9.00 5.89 -9.43
N PHE A 278 -9.20 5.73 -10.74
CA PHE A 278 -8.38 4.93 -11.64
C PHE A 278 -8.56 5.45 -13.08
N PRO A 279 -7.69 6.33 -13.56
CA PRO A 279 -7.87 6.97 -14.87
C PRO A 279 -7.46 6.05 -16.02
N TYR A 280 -8.39 5.76 -16.93
CA TYR A 280 -8.12 4.99 -18.16
C TYR A 280 -7.06 5.64 -19.04
N ALA A 281 -7.01 6.98 -19.09
CA ALA A 281 -6.03 7.71 -19.90
C ALA A 281 -4.57 7.27 -19.64
N ILE A 282 -4.22 6.88 -18.42
CA ILE A 282 -2.88 6.38 -18.11
C ILE A 282 -2.66 4.98 -18.71
N THR A 283 -3.62 4.06 -18.54
CA THR A 283 -3.49 2.68 -19.04
C THR A 283 -3.66 2.59 -20.56
N GLU A 284 -4.42 3.48 -21.15
CA GLU A 284 -4.53 3.62 -22.61
C GLU A 284 -3.23 4.17 -23.23
N GLY A 285 -2.64 5.21 -22.60
CA GLY A 285 -1.33 5.71 -23.00
C GLY A 285 -0.23 4.66 -22.82
N ALA A 286 -0.28 3.89 -21.71
CA ALA A 286 0.65 2.80 -21.47
C ALA A 286 0.59 1.72 -22.57
N ARG A 287 -0.60 1.40 -23.09
CA ARG A 287 -0.75 0.46 -24.21
C ARG A 287 0.03 0.86 -25.46
N MET A 288 0.22 2.16 -25.66
CA MET A 288 0.99 2.75 -26.78
C MET A 288 2.42 3.12 -26.38
N HIS A 289 2.92 2.58 -25.25
CA HIS A 289 4.27 2.82 -24.73
C HIS A 289 4.58 4.30 -24.47
N CYS A 290 3.57 5.16 -24.27
CA CYS A 290 3.79 6.57 -23.96
C CYS A 290 4.44 6.72 -22.58
N ALA A 291 5.52 7.48 -22.48
CA ALA A 291 5.96 7.98 -21.18
C ALA A 291 4.82 8.77 -20.52
N THR A 292 4.71 8.75 -19.21
CA THR A 292 3.59 9.40 -18.52
C THR A 292 4.04 10.38 -17.46
N ILE A 293 3.48 11.60 -17.47
CA ILE A 293 3.58 12.57 -16.37
C ILE A 293 2.19 12.75 -15.79
N THR A 294 2.04 12.61 -14.47
CA THR A 294 0.73 12.76 -13.85
C THR A 294 0.79 13.33 -12.44
N SER A 295 -0.30 13.97 -12.01
CA SER A 295 -0.44 14.47 -10.65
C SER A 295 -0.51 13.32 -9.63
N ARG A 296 0.07 13.51 -8.44
CA ARG A 296 0.08 12.53 -7.34
C ARG A 296 -1.23 12.55 -6.57
N VAL A 297 -2.32 12.03 -7.13
CA VAL A 297 -3.65 12.04 -6.52
C VAL A 297 -4.34 10.68 -6.56
N GLY A 298 -5.17 10.39 -5.57
CA GLY A 298 -6.08 9.24 -5.53
C GLY A 298 -5.42 7.89 -5.80
N GLY A 299 -5.90 7.19 -6.82
CA GLY A 299 -5.40 5.87 -7.24
C GLY A 299 -4.15 5.90 -8.13
N ILE A 300 -3.72 7.07 -8.59
CA ILE A 300 -2.59 7.20 -9.53
C ILE A 300 -1.28 6.60 -9.00
N PRO A 301 -0.86 6.80 -7.73
CA PRO A 301 0.39 6.22 -7.23
C PRO A 301 0.44 4.69 -7.22
N TYR A 302 -0.69 4.01 -7.38
CA TYR A 302 -0.72 2.54 -7.56
C TYR A 302 -0.42 2.12 -9.01
N ILE A 303 -0.73 2.99 -9.97
CA ILE A 303 -0.50 2.74 -11.40
C ILE A 303 0.92 3.21 -11.78
N VAL A 304 1.24 4.46 -11.44
CA VAL A 304 2.50 5.11 -11.79
C VAL A 304 3.41 5.18 -10.57
N GLU A 305 4.57 4.55 -10.70
CA GLU A 305 5.66 4.58 -9.73
C GLU A 305 6.66 5.65 -10.20
N ASP A 306 6.86 6.68 -9.34
CA ASP A 306 7.63 7.88 -9.68
C ASP A 306 9.08 7.55 -10.07
N GLY A 307 9.53 8.04 -11.25
CA GLY A 307 10.85 7.79 -11.82
C GLY A 307 11.07 6.37 -12.37
N VAL A 308 10.11 5.45 -12.20
CA VAL A 308 10.18 4.05 -12.65
C VAL A 308 9.27 3.80 -13.84
N THR A 309 7.96 4.06 -13.68
CA THR A 309 6.95 3.85 -14.71
C THR A 309 6.32 5.15 -15.20
N GLY A 310 6.80 6.30 -14.70
CA GLY A 310 6.35 7.63 -15.08
C GLY A 310 6.90 8.67 -14.11
N LEU A 311 6.50 9.93 -14.28
CA LEU A 311 6.84 11.00 -13.37
C LEU A 311 5.60 11.51 -12.63
N LEU A 312 5.72 11.71 -11.32
CA LEU A 312 4.66 12.24 -10.48
C LEU A 312 5.00 13.65 -9.99
N PHE A 313 4.04 14.56 -10.05
CA PHE A 313 4.17 15.91 -9.51
C PHE A 313 3.03 16.23 -8.51
N PRO A 314 3.20 17.20 -7.59
CA PRO A 314 2.13 17.64 -6.71
C PRO A 314 0.98 18.26 -7.51
N PRO A 315 -0.31 17.97 -7.19
CA PRO A 315 -1.43 18.56 -7.91
C PRO A 315 -1.39 20.10 -7.86
N GLN A 316 -1.79 20.74 -8.95
CA GLN A 316 -1.82 22.21 -9.09
C GLN A 316 -0.44 22.90 -9.04
N ASP A 317 0.66 22.15 -9.14
CA ASP A 317 2.02 22.68 -9.16
C ASP A 317 2.58 22.74 -10.59
N ALA A 318 2.36 23.88 -11.25
CA ALA A 318 2.85 24.11 -12.63
C ALA A 318 4.38 24.14 -12.74
N GLN A 319 5.10 24.52 -11.67
CA GLN A 319 6.58 24.54 -11.68
C GLN A 319 7.14 23.12 -11.64
N ALA A 320 6.63 22.28 -10.73
CA ALA A 320 7.00 20.87 -10.66
C ALA A 320 6.66 20.13 -11.96
N LEU A 321 5.49 20.42 -12.55
CA LEU A 321 5.10 19.88 -13.85
C LEU A 321 6.05 20.32 -14.96
N GLY A 322 6.40 21.60 -15.02
CA GLY A 322 7.35 22.15 -16.00
C GLY A 322 8.71 21.46 -15.93
N ALA A 323 9.22 21.22 -14.72
CA ALA A 323 10.46 20.47 -14.50
C ALA A 323 10.35 19.00 -15.00
N CYS A 324 9.21 18.34 -14.80
CA CYS A 324 8.96 17.01 -15.35
C CYS A 324 8.93 17.01 -16.88
N ILE A 325 8.30 18.03 -17.49
CA ILE A 325 8.24 18.21 -18.95
C ILE A 325 9.66 18.41 -19.51
N SER A 326 10.46 19.31 -18.92
CA SER A 326 11.86 19.55 -19.35
C SER A 326 12.71 18.28 -19.29
N ARG A 327 12.62 17.50 -18.20
CA ARG A 327 13.35 16.23 -18.09
C ARG A 327 13.01 15.23 -19.19
N LEU A 328 11.74 15.14 -19.59
CA LEU A 328 11.32 14.23 -20.66
C LEU A 328 11.58 14.84 -22.06
N ALA A 329 11.59 16.15 -22.21
CA ALA A 329 12.00 16.79 -23.46
C ALA A 329 13.46 16.50 -23.79
N GLU A 330 14.34 16.54 -22.79
CA GLU A 330 15.79 16.34 -22.92
C GLU A 330 16.22 14.91 -23.22
N SER A 331 15.46 13.91 -22.74
CA SER A 331 15.94 12.52 -22.73
C SER A 331 14.98 11.54 -23.41
N ARG A 332 15.27 11.21 -24.67
CA ARG A 332 14.57 10.13 -25.39
C ARG A 332 14.68 8.79 -24.68
N ALA A 333 15.88 8.43 -24.20
CA ALA A 333 16.10 7.19 -23.49
C ALA A 333 15.25 7.09 -22.19
N MET A 334 15.02 8.24 -21.51
CA MET A 334 14.14 8.27 -20.34
C MET A 334 12.68 8.05 -20.74
N ARG A 335 12.22 8.67 -21.83
CA ARG A 335 10.84 8.46 -22.34
C ARG A 335 10.61 6.98 -22.67
N GLU A 336 11.50 6.38 -23.48
CA GLU A 336 11.41 4.98 -23.87
C GLU A 336 11.40 4.04 -22.66
N ARG A 337 12.31 4.24 -21.72
CA ARG A 337 12.39 3.43 -20.49
C ARG A 337 11.14 3.53 -19.62
N LEU A 338 10.63 4.73 -19.40
CA LEU A 338 9.43 4.94 -18.55
C LEU A 338 8.17 4.40 -19.24
N GLY A 339 8.04 4.58 -20.56
CA GLY A 339 6.92 4.05 -21.34
C GLY A 339 6.90 2.53 -21.34
N GLU A 340 8.05 1.88 -21.58
CA GLU A 340 8.16 0.42 -21.54
C GLU A 340 7.86 -0.15 -20.15
N ASN A 341 8.44 0.42 -19.11
CA ASN A 341 8.18 -0.03 -17.73
C ASN A 341 6.70 0.11 -17.36
N LEU A 342 6.03 1.19 -17.81
CA LEU A 342 4.61 1.38 -17.57
C LEU A 342 3.77 0.36 -18.35
N TYR A 343 4.13 0.08 -19.62
CA TYR A 343 3.50 -0.95 -20.43
C TYR A 343 3.59 -2.33 -19.78
N GLU A 344 4.80 -2.75 -19.36
CA GLU A 344 5.01 -4.04 -18.69
C GLU A 344 4.18 -4.18 -17.41
N LYS A 345 4.17 -3.13 -16.58
CA LYS A 345 3.35 -3.12 -15.36
C LYS A 345 1.86 -3.15 -15.69
N ALA A 346 1.42 -2.28 -16.57
CA ALA A 346 0.00 -2.12 -16.88
C ALA A 346 -0.59 -3.35 -17.59
N SER A 347 0.13 -3.93 -18.53
CA SER A 347 -0.31 -5.16 -19.23
C SER A 347 -0.43 -6.36 -18.29
N ARG A 348 0.45 -6.46 -17.31
CA ARG A 348 0.42 -7.53 -16.30
C ARG A 348 -0.66 -7.33 -15.24
N GLU A 349 -0.85 -6.10 -14.74
CA GLU A 349 -1.66 -5.83 -13.56
C GLU A 349 -3.04 -5.23 -13.88
N PHE A 350 -3.18 -4.54 -15.02
CA PHE A 350 -4.36 -3.79 -15.42
C PHE A 350 -4.91 -4.19 -16.78
N SER A 351 -4.54 -5.37 -17.28
CA SER A 351 -5.20 -5.95 -18.44
C SER A 351 -6.60 -6.46 -18.09
N ILE A 352 -7.49 -6.58 -19.08
CA ILE A 352 -8.83 -7.17 -18.88
C ILE A 352 -8.69 -8.58 -18.32
N ASP A 353 -7.76 -9.38 -18.81
CA ASP A 353 -7.54 -10.75 -18.32
C ASP A 353 -7.09 -10.78 -16.85
N ALA A 354 -6.19 -9.87 -16.44
CA ALA A 354 -5.79 -9.73 -15.04
C ALA A 354 -6.98 -9.31 -14.15
N THR A 355 -7.78 -8.35 -14.61
CA THR A 355 -8.99 -7.89 -13.90
C THR A 355 -10.03 -9.01 -13.76
N VAL A 356 -10.29 -9.76 -14.83
CA VAL A 356 -11.21 -10.90 -14.84
C VAL A 356 -10.71 -12.01 -13.93
N GLY A 357 -9.42 -12.35 -14.00
CA GLY A 357 -8.80 -13.33 -13.11
C GLY A 357 -8.96 -12.93 -11.63
N LYS A 358 -8.69 -11.65 -11.32
CA LYS A 358 -8.86 -11.11 -9.97
C LYS A 358 -10.32 -11.13 -9.50
N GLN A 359 -11.25 -10.81 -10.37
CA GLN A 359 -12.69 -10.86 -10.05
C GLN A 359 -13.14 -12.29 -9.75
N ILE A 360 -12.65 -13.27 -10.49
CA ILE A 360 -12.93 -14.70 -10.24
C ILE A 360 -12.39 -15.13 -8.88
N GLU A 361 -11.15 -14.74 -8.53
CA GLU A 361 -10.58 -14.99 -7.20
C GLU A 361 -11.42 -14.38 -6.07
N ILE A 362 -11.92 -13.16 -6.27
CA ILE A 362 -12.80 -12.47 -5.30
C ILE A 362 -14.09 -13.29 -5.12
N TYR A 363 -14.75 -13.70 -6.19
CA TYR A 363 -15.98 -14.52 -6.09
C TYR A 363 -15.72 -15.87 -5.41
N GLN A 364 -14.65 -16.56 -5.76
CA GLN A 364 -14.26 -17.80 -5.10
C GLN A 364 -14.03 -17.59 -3.59
N THR A 365 -13.36 -16.50 -3.22
CA THR A 365 -13.14 -16.12 -1.82
C THR A 365 -14.46 -15.84 -1.09
N ILE A 366 -15.37 -15.10 -1.72
CA ILE A 366 -16.71 -14.83 -1.18
C ILE A 366 -17.46 -16.13 -0.94
N LEU A 367 -17.48 -17.04 -1.90
CA LEU A 367 -18.15 -18.34 -1.79
C LEU A 367 -17.55 -19.21 -0.69
N ARG A 368 -16.21 -19.33 -0.63
CA ARG A 368 -15.53 -20.05 0.46
C ARG A 368 -15.86 -19.48 1.82
N ARG A 369 -15.82 -18.15 1.99
CA ARG A 369 -16.13 -17.48 3.26
C ARG A 369 -17.59 -17.67 3.66
N THR A 370 -18.52 -17.58 2.71
CA THR A 370 -19.96 -17.79 2.92
C THR A 370 -20.26 -19.23 3.33
N ALA A 371 -19.67 -20.22 2.66
CA ALA A 371 -19.83 -21.64 3.00
C ALA A 371 -19.30 -21.98 4.39
N ARG A 372 -18.23 -21.35 4.85
CA ARG A 372 -17.66 -21.56 6.20
C ARG A 372 -18.59 -21.03 7.31
N GLY A 373 -19.51 -20.12 7.02
CA GLY A 373 -20.43 -19.51 7.98
C GLY A 373 -19.75 -18.66 9.06
N THR A 374 -20.54 -17.99 9.90
CA THR A 374 -20.05 -17.07 10.94
C THR A 374 -20.10 -17.63 12.35
N LYS A 375 -20.70 -18.81 12.56
CA LYS A 375 -21.05 -19.31 13.91
C LYS A 375 -19.91 -19.98 14.67
N LYS A 376 -18.82 -20.40 14.03
CA LYS A 376 -17.68 -21.06 14.70
C LYS A 376 -16.61 -20.04 15.05
N ARG A 377 -15.99 -20.21 16.24
CA ARG A 377 -14.76 -19.49 16.60
C ARG A 377 -13.71 -19.77 15.54
N ARG A 378 -13.05 -18.72 15.07
CA ARG A 378 -11.93 -18.85 14.12
C ARG A 378 -11.14 -17.54 14.01
N GLY A 379 -9.95 -17.67 13.47
CA GLY A 379 -9.07 -16.52 13.27
C GLY A 379 -8.20 -16.22 14.46
N VAL A 380 -7.50 -15.11 14.36
CA VAL A 380 -6.46 -14.71 15.30
C VAL A 380 -6.67 -13.30 15.81
N MET A 381 -6.26 -13.07 17.06
CA MET A 381 -6.11 -11.74 17.63
C MET A 381 -4.64 -11.49 17.90
N ILE A 382 -4.11 -10.38 17.41
CA ILE A 382 -2.69 -10.00 17.49
C ILE A 382 -2.57 -8.79 18.42
N CYS A 383 -1.72 -8.89 19.43
CA CYS A 383 -1.41 -7.82 20.38
C CYS A 383 0.08 -7.51 20.37
N GLY A 384 0.41 -6.23 20.30
CA GLY A 384 1.78 -5.71 20.33
C GLY A 384 1.80 -4.19 20.47
N ALA A 385 2.93 -3.56 20.23
CA ALA A 385 3.09 -2.11 20.33
C ALA A 385 2.66 -1.35 19.06
N TYR A 386 1.68 -1.86 18.33
CA TYR A 386 1.28 -1.43 16.99
C TYR A 386 0.52 -0.11 16.96
N GLY A 387 0.70 0.63 15.85
CA GLY A 387 0.01 1.90 15.61
C GLY A 387 0.58 3.09 16.40
N LYS A 388 1.82 3.01 16.86
CA LYS A 388 2.55 4.11 17.53
C LYS A 388 3.48 4.88 16.59
N GLY A 389 3.57 4.49 15.32
CA GLY A 389 4.48 5.08 14.36
C GLY A 389 5.94 4.63 14.52
N ASN A 390 6.16 3.43 15.03
CA ASN A 390 7.45 2.75 15.07
C ASN A 390 7.52 1.76 13.89
N ALA A 391 8.34 2.08 12.89
CA ALA A 391 8.44 1.27 11.68
C ALA A 391 8.93 -0.17 11.94
N GLY A 392 9.67 -0.42 13.03
CA GLY A 392 10.08 -1.77 13.43
C GLY A 392 8.90 -2.63 13.89
N ASP A 393 8.04 -2.09 14.76
CA ASP A 393 6.85 -2.80 15.24
C ASP A 393 5.83 -3.02 14.09
N ASP A 394 5.72 -2.03 13.19
CA ASP A 394 4.87 -2.13 11.99
C ASP A 394 5.38 -3.21 11.03
N ALA A 395 6.71 -3.34 10.87
CA ALA A 395 7.33 -4.40 10.09
C ALA A 395 7.03 -5.81 10.65
N ILE A 396 7.15 -5.97 11.97
CA ILE A 396 6.77 -7.23 12.64
C ILE A 396 5.29 -7.54 12.37
N LEU A 397 4.40 -6.57 12.56
CA LEU A 397 2.97 -6.78 12.28
C LEU A 397 2.75 -7.23 10.85
N LYS A 398 3.37 -6.56 9.86
CA LYS A 398 3.26 -6.91 8.45
C LYS A 398 3.72 -8.34 8.16
N ALA A 399 4.84 -8.75 8.77
CA ALA A 399 5.35 -10.11 8.66
C ALA A 399 4.39 -11.15 9.28
N ILE A 400 3.89 -10.92 10.49
CA ILE A 400 2.90 -11.78 11.16
C ILE A 400 1.63 -11.91 10.30
N LEU A 401 1.11 -10.80 9.78
CA LEU A 401 -0.07 -10.81 8.92
C LEU A 401 0.14 -11.64 7.64
N ALA A 402 1.32 -11.52 7.02
CA ALA A 402 1.67 -12.31 5.84
C ALA A 402 1.70 -13.82 6.17
N GLN A 403 2.30 -14.20 7.31
CA GLN A 403 2.37 -15.59 7.77
C GLN A 403 0.96 -16.14 8.11
N MET A 404 0.12 -15.38 8.81
CA MET A 404 -1.25 -15.79 9.11
C MET A 404 -2.10 -15.99 7.85
N ARG A 405 -1.94 -15.13 6.83
CA ARG A 405 -2.62 -15.27 5.54
C ARG A 405 -2.11 -16.47 4.72
N ARG A 406 -0.85 -16.90 4.90
CA ARG A 406 -0.35 -18.15 4.31
C ARG A 406 -0.96 -19.39 4.96
N ILE A 407 -1.24 -19.33 6.27
CA ILE A 407 -1.95 -20.43 6.96
C ILE A 407 -3.38 -20.56 6.43
N ASP A 408 -4.13 -19.48 6.40
CA ASP A 408 -5.50 -19.44 5.85
C ASP A 408 -5.78 -18.03 5.28
N PRO A 409 -5.86 -17.86 3.94
CA PRO A 409 -6.15 -16.58 3.29
C PRO A 409 -7.48 -15.94 3.72
N ASP A 410 -8.42 -16.79 4.18
CA ASP A 410 -9.75 -16.39 4.59
C ASP A 410 -9.89 -16.24 6.11
N MET A 411 -8.78 -16.29 6.85
CA MET A 411 -8.74 -16.19 8.30
C MET A 411 -9.15 -14.78 8.76
N PRO A 412 -10.12 -14.63 9.67
CA PRO A 412 -10.38 -13.36 10.33
C PRO A 412 -9.19 -12.97 11.22
N ILE A 413 -8.65 -11.77 11.00
CA ILE A 413 -7.53 -11.24 11.76
C ILE A 413 -7.93 -9.94 12.45
N TYR A 414 -7.68 -9.85 13.76
CA TYR A 414 -7.94 -8.68 14.57
C TYR A 414 -6.65 -8.20 15.22
N VAL A 415 -6.39 -6.89 15.19
CA VAL A 415 -5.19 -6.28 15.77
C VAL A 415 -5.57 -5.32 16.87
N LEU A 416 -4.94 -5.46 18.03
CA LEU A 416 -4.98 -4.47 19.10
C LEU A 416 -3.98 -3.35 18.75
N SER A 417 -4.48 -2.16 18.45
CA SER A 417 -3.67 -1.05 17.93
C SER A 417 -3.92 0.25 18.70
N HIS A 418 -2.90 1.09 18.79
CA HIS A 418 -3.04 2.47 19.30
C HIS A 418 -3.68 3.40 18.26
N ASN A 419 -3.61 3.06 16.97
CA ASN A 419 -4.30 3.76 15.88
C ASN A 419 -5.10 2.77 15.03
N PRO A 420 -6.29 2.32 15.49
CA PRO A 420 -7.08 1.31 14.77
C PRO A 420 -7.50 1.74 13.36
N LYS A 421 -7.73 3.04 13.16
CA LYS A 421 -8.14 3.57 11.84
C LYS A 421 -7.04 3.34 10.81
N GLN A 422 -5.82 3.76 11.10
CA GLN A 422 -4.66 3.56 10.23
C GLN A 422 -4.37 2.08 10.02
N THR A 423 -4.40 1.27 11.09
CA THR A 423 -4.17 -0.17 11.01
C THR A 423 -5.16 -0.87 10.09
N ARG A 424 -6.46 -0.54 10.19
CA ARG A 424 -7.49 -1.08 9.29
C ARG A 424 -7.26 -0.72 7.82
N GLN A 425 -6.94 0.56 7.56
CA GLN A 425 -6.71 1.05 6.20
C GLN A 425 -5.45 0.43 5.58
N ARG A 426 -4.35 0.39 6.35
CA ARG A 426 -3.05 -0.06 5.86
C ARG A 426 -2.99 -1.56 5.60
N TYR A 427 -3.60 -2.36 6.47
CA TYR A 427 -3.42 -3.82 6.47
C TYR A 427 -4.66 -4.63 6.08
N TYR A 428 -5.80 -4.00 5.86
CA TYR A 428 -7.07 -4.67 5.53
C TYR A 428 -7.45 -5.75 6.56
N VAL A 429 -7.33 -5.42 7.85
CA VAL A 429 -7.65 -6.29 8.98
C VAL A 429 -8.59 -5.60 9.95
N GLY A 430 -9.31 -6.37 10.77
CA GLY A 430 -10.03 -5.81 11.90
C GLY A 430 -9.04 -5.17 12.89
N ALA A 431 -9.33 -3.99 13.40
CA ALA A 431 -8.51 -3.38 14.43
C ALA A 431 -9.36 -2.62 15.43
N VAL A 432 -8.99 -2.73 16.71
CA VAL A 432 -9.63 -2.05 17.83
C VAL A 432 -8.58 -1.42 18.73
N HIS A 433 -8.98 -0.41 19.49
CA HIS A 433 -8.03 0.28 20.36
C HIS A 433 -7.57 -0.65 21.49
N ALA A 434 -6.25 -0.73 21.68
CA ALA A 434 -5.61 -1.64 22.63
C ALA A 434 -6.11 -1.47 24.07
N PHE A 435 -6.53 -0.27 24.48
CA PHE A 435 -7.04 0.02 25.81
C PHE A 435 -8.59 0.08 25.90
N ASN A 436 -9.31 -0.47 24.91
CA ASN A 436 -10.77 -0.57 24.96
C ASN A 436 -11.23 -2.04 25.11
N PRO A 437 -11.31 -2.57 26.33
CA PRO A 437 -11.71 -3.95 26.58
C PRO A 437 -13.13 -4.26 26.10
N PHE A 438 -14.05 -3.30 26.15
CA PHE A 438 -15.42 -3.49 25.66
C PHE A 438 -15.48 -3.74 24.15
N ALA A 439 -14.50 -3.25 23.38
CA ALA A 439 -14.41 -3.49 21.95
C ALA A 439 -13.69 -4.81 21.64
N PHE A 440 -12.60 -5.15 22.33
CA PHE A 440 -11.79 -6.30 21.94
C PHE A 440 -12.18 -7.61 22.62
N LEU A 441 -12.73 -7.62 23.84
CA LEU A 441 -13.12 -8.87 24.51
C LEU A 441 -14.18 -9.68 23.72
N PRO A 442 -15.24 -9.06 23.15
CA PRO A 442 -16.18 -9.79 22.29
C PRO A 442 -15.51 -10.41 21.05
N LEU A 443 -14.51 -9.73 20.46
CA LEU A 443 -13.74 -10.27 19.34
C LEU A 443 -12.82 -11.41 19.79
N MET A 444 -12.19 -11.27 20.96
CA MET A 444 -11.33 -12.30 21.55
C MET A 444 -12.09 -13.61 21.81
N HIS A 445 -13.37 -13.54 22.17
CA HIS A 445 -14.25 -14.73 22.27
C HIS A 445 -14.56 -15.40 20.92
N ARG A 446 -14.39 -14.67 19.82
CA ARG A 446 -14.63 -15.18 18.47
C ARG A 446 -13.37 -15.75 17.82
N THR A 447 -12.19 -15.49 18.36
CA THR A 447 -10.90 -15.97 17.84
C THR A 447 -10.49 -17.28 18.50
N LYS A 448 -9.64 -18.07 17.83
CA LYS A 448 -9.08 -19.33 18.31
C LYS A 448 -7.68 -19.14 18.90
N LEU A 449 -6.89 -18.26 18.31
CA LEU A 449 -5.50 -18.01 18.67
C LEU A 449 -5.30 -16.54 19.04
N TYR A 450 -4.60 -16.32 20.14
CA TYR A 450 -4.08 -15.02 20.53
C TYR A 450 -2.57 -15.01 20.36
N LEU A 451 -2.07 -14.06 19.58
CA LEU A 451 -0.66 -13.81 19.38
C LEU A 451 -0.22 -12.61 20.21
N SER A 452 0.61 -12.86 21.23
CA SER A 452 1.39 -11.82 21.88
C SER A 452 2.64 -11.62 21.05
N GLY A 453 2.55 -10.73 20.07
CA GLY A 453 3.44 -10.75 18.91
C GLY A 453 4.40 -9.58 18.83
N GLY A 454 5.66 -9.96 18.62
CA GLY A 454 6.75 -9.10 18.21
C GLY A 454 7.25 -8.12 19.26
N GLY A 455 8.53 -7.81 19.19
CA GLY A 455 9.17 -6.88 20.10
C GLY A 455 9.38 -7.44 21.52
N SER A 456 9.93 -6.62 22.41
CA SER A 456 10.14 -6.99 23.83
C SER A 456 8.97 -6.46 24.67
N LEU A 457 7.89 -7.21 24.72
CA LEU A 457 6.67 -6.80 25.45
C LEU A 457 6.75 -7.14 26.95
N ILE A 458 7.44 -8.23 27.30
CA ILE A 458 7.64 -8.68 28.67
C ILE A 458 8.96 -8.11 29.19
N GLN A 459 8.90 -6.87 29.66
CA GLN A 459 10.02 -6.13 30.22
C GLN A 459 9.51 -4.98 31.12
N ASP A 460 10.29 -4.51 32.10
CA ASP A 460 9.90 -3.40 32.98
C ASP A 460 10.90 -2.23 32.96
N GLU A 461 11.90 -2.26 32.05
CA GLU A 461 12.86 -1.19 31.79
C GLU A 461 12.20 0.13 31.40
N THR A 462 11.23 0.07 30.50
CA THR A 462 10.55 1.26 30.01
C THR A 462 9.26 1.58 30.77
N SER A 463 8.52 0.56 31.24
CA SER A 463 7.25 0.75 31.94
C SER A 463 6.70 -0.53 32.58
N THR A 464 6.66 -0.59 33.89
CA THR A 464 5.94 -1.63 34.65
C THR A 464 4.45 -1.70 34.29
N ARG A 465 3.79 -0.55 34.00
CA ARG A 465 2.39 -0.53 33.58
C ARG A 465 2.19 -1.26 32.23
N SER A 466 3.14 -1.12 31.31
CA SER A 466 3.11 -1.82 30.02
C SER A 466 3.21 -3.33 30.22
N LEU A 467 4.15 -3.79 31.04
CA LEU A 467 4.29 -5.20 31.41
C LEU A 467 2.97 -5.78 31.95
N HIS A 468 2.37 -5.11 32.93
CA HIS A 468 1.11 -5.55 33.52
C HIS A 468 -0.05 -5.61 32.52
N TYR A 469 -0.11 -4.66 31.56
CA TYR A 469 -1.09 -4.68 30.48
C TYR A 469 -0.94 -5.93 29.61
N TYR A 470 0.27 -6.26 29.14
CA TYR A 470 0.50 -7.44 28.31
C TYR A 470 0.22 -8.74 29.06
N LEU A 471 0.64 -8.86 30.32
CA LEU A 471 0.31 -10.01 31.15
C LEU A 471 -1.20 -10.15 31.39
N TRP A 472 -1.89 -9.04 31.58
CA TRP A 472 -3.35 -9.04 31.71
C TRP A 472 -4.04 -9.48 30.40
N SER A 473 -3.59 -9.00 29.26
CA SER A 473 -4.16 -9.36 27.95
C SER A 473 -3.98 -10.86 27.63
N ILE A 474 -2.82 -11.44 27.96
CA ILE A 474 -2.55 -12.88 27.88
C ILE A 474 -3.55 -13.67 28.75
N ARG A 475 -3.77 -13.23 30.00
CA ARG A 475 -4.76 -13.88 30.90
C ARG A 475 -6.16 -13.81 30.35
N MET A 476 -6.57 -12.67 29.80
CA MET A 476 -7.89 -12.51 29.20
C MET A 476 -8.07 -13.40 27.97
N ALA A 477 -7.05 -13.49 27.12
CA ALA A 477 -7.08 -14.37 25.97
C ALA A 477 -7.29 -15.85 26.36
N LYS A 478 -6.57 -16.32 27.37
CA LYS A 478 -6.74 -17.67 27.89
C LYS A 478 -8.13 -17.88 28.53
N HIS A 479 -8.61 -16.88 29.27
CA HIS A 479 -9.95 -16.91 29.86
C HIS A 479 -11.06 -16.95 28.79
N CYS A 480 -10.89 -16.23 27.68
CA CYS A 480 -11.77 -16.29 26.52
C CYS A 480 -11.65 -17.59 25.72
N GLY A 481 -10.81 -18.54 26.16
CA GLY A 481 -10.65 -19.87 25.56
C GLY A 481 -9.74 -19.88 24.31
N ASN A 482 -8.88 -18.88 24.11
CA ASN A 482 -7.90 -18.91 23.03
C ASN A 482 -6.70 -19.80 23.39
N LYS A 483 -6.10 -20.45 22.39
CA LYS A 483 -4.68 -20.80 22.48
C LYS A 483 -3.87 -19.51 22.51
N VAL A 484 -2.78 -19.49 23.27
CA VAL A 484 -1.95 -18.30 23.45
C VAL A 484 -0.51 -18.60 23.01
N LEU A 485 -0.05 -17.87 22.02
CA LEU A 485 1.32 -17.95 21.50
C LEU A 485 2.03 -16.60 21.72
N MET A 486 3.15 -16.62 22.40
CA MET A 486 4.11 -15.51 22.36
C MET A 486 4.94 -15.67 21.10
N TYR A 487 4.86 -14.72 20.16
CA TYR A 487 5.24 -14.93 18.77
C TYR A 487 6.47 -14.08 18.37
N GLY A 488 7.61 -14.72 18.09
CA GLY A 488 8.82 -14.04 17.64
C GLY A 488 9.27 -12.93 18.59
N CYS A 489 9.09 -13.13 19.89
CA CYS A 489 9.27 -12.06 20.87
C CYS A 489 10.66 -12.07 21.53
N GLY A 490 11.10 -10.90 22.02
CA GLY A 490 12.19 -10.76 22.97
C GLY A 490 11.65 -10.70 24.41
N ILE A 491 12.39 -11.20 25.35
CA ILE A 491 12.05 -11.20 26.79
C ILE A 491 13.07 -10.40 27.57
N GLY A 492 12.59 -9.55 28.46
CA GLY A 492 13.42 -8.82 29.42
C GLY A 492 14.08 -7.55 28.86
N PRO A 493 14.90 -6.89 29.71
CA PRO A 493 15.08 -7.24 31.11
C PRO A 493 13.85 -7.00 31.99
N VAL A 494 13.65 -7.87 32.98
CA VAL A 494 12.63 -7.69 34.04
C VAL A 494 13.39 -7.55 35.36
N HIS A 495 13.52 -6.32 35.88
CA HIS A 495 14.35 -6.02 37.03
C HIS A 495 13.68 -6.33 38.37
N SER A 496 12.39 -6.02 38.49
CA SER A 496 11.66 -6.21 39.73
C SER A 496 11.39 -7.68 40.03
N ALA A 497 11.80 -8.18 41.21
CA ALA A 497 11.53 -9.55 41.63
C ALA A 497 10.00 -9.87 41.65
N SER A 498 9.18 -8.90 42.05
CA SER A 498 7.72 -9.04 42.02
C SER A 498 7.19 -9.21 40.58
N ASN A 499 7.70 -8.39 39.64
CA ASN A 499 7.34 -8.48 38.23
C ASN A 499 7.80 -9.80 37.60
N ARG A 500 9.00 -10.29 37.93
CA ARG A 500 9.50 -11.62 37.51
C ARG A 500 8.57 -12.74 37.97
N THR A 501 8.23 -12.75 39.25
CA THR A 501 7.30 -13.74 39.82
C THR A 501 5.94 -13.70 39.15
N GLN A 502 5.39 -12.51 38.94
CA GLN A 502 4.10 -12.34 38.29
C GLN A 502 4.13 -12.76 36.81
N ALA A 503 5.17 -12.38 36.07
CA ALA A 503 5.37 -12.77 34.68
C ALA A 503 5.45 -14.29 34.54
N ALA A 504 6.32 -14.95 35.34
CA ALA A 504 6.46 -16.40 35.34
C ALA A 504 5.14 -17.12 35.66
N LYS A 505 4.38 -16.62 36.66
CA LYS A 505 3.07 -17.19 37.03
C LYS A 505 2.06 -17.11 35.89
N VAL A 506 1.99 -15.96 35.20
CA VAL A 506 1.05 -15.77 34.09
C VAL A 506 1.47 -16.60 32.89
N ILE A 507 2.73 -16.58 32.52
CA ILE A 507 3.27 -17.30 31.35
C ILE A 507 3.08 -18.81 31.57
N ASN A 508 3.50 -19.37 32.71
CA ASN A 508 3.33 -20.79 33.00
C ASN A 508 1.85 -21.25 33.01
N ARG A 509 0.90 -20.37 33.35
CA ARG A 509 -0.52 -20.73 33.46
C ARG A 509 -1.31 -20.53 32.17
N CYS A 510 -0.91 -19.53 31.36
CA CYS A 510 -1.77 -19.01 30.31
C CYS A 510 -1.19 -19.14 28.90
N VAL A 511 0.12 -19.35 28.74
CA VAL A 511 0.78 -19.46 27.44
C VAL A 511 0.89 -20.94 27.04
N ASP A 512 0.54 -21.26 25.80
CA ASP A 512 0.62 -22.62 25.25
C ASP A 512 1.98 -22.89 24.60
N ALA A 513 2.51 -21.91 23.85
CA ALA A 513 3.86 -21.98 23.28
C ALA A 513 4.51 -20.59 23.21
N ILE A 514 5.83 -20.58 23.11
CA ILE A 514 6.65 -19.36 22.99
C ILE A 514 7.62 -19.55 21.85
N THR A 515 7.67 -18.60 20.91
CA THR A 515 8.74 -18.47 19.93
C THR A 515 9.55 -17.21 20.25
N LEU A 516 10.86 -17.36 20.34
CA LEU A 516 11.79 -16.32 20.73
C LEU A 516 12.68 -15.94 19.54
N ARG A 517 13.04 -14.68 19.45
CA ARG A 517 13.89 -14.19 18.36
C ARG A 517 15.39 -14.25 18.66
N GLU A 518 15.78 -14.58 19.87
CA GLU A 518 17.18 -14.73 20.32
C GLU A 518 17.32 -15.60 21.57
N ASP A 519 18.51 -16.19 21.76
CA ASP A 519 18.83 -17.11 22.87
C ASP A 519 18.75 -16.48 24.26
N LEU A 520 19.16 -15.21 24.39
CA LEU A 520 19.15 -14.49 25.66
C LEU A 520 17.74 -14.43 26.28
N SER A 521 16.71 -14.35 25.44
CA SER A 521 15.32 -14.40 25.89
C SER A 521 14.93 -15.74 26.50
N ALA A 522 15.51 -16.85 26.02
CA ALA A 522 15.30 -18.17 26.61
C ALA A 522 15.99 -18.31 27.98
N GLU A 523 17.18 -17.72 28.13
CA GLU A 523 17.89 -17.66 29.41
C GLU A 523 17.10 -16.87 30.45
N GLU A 524 16.55 -15.72 30.05
CA GLU A 524 15.74 -14.87 30.93
C GLU A 524 14.45 -15.58 31.37
N LEU A 525 13.75 -16.27 30.47
CA LEU A 525 12.58 -17.09 30.84
C LEU A 525 12.92 -18.17 31.85
N ARG A 526 14.03 -18.88 31.67
CA ARG A 526 14.49 -19.92 32.62
C ARG A 526 14.83 -19.29 33.99
N ALA A 527 15.53 -18.14 33.98
CA ALA A 527 15.88 -17.42 35.18
C ALA A 527 14.64 -16.86 35.94
N MET A 528 13.56 -16.57 35.22
CA MET A 528 12.28 -16.21 35.86
C MET A 528 11.50 -17.41 36.38
N GLY A 529 11.86 -18.65 36.04
CA GLY A 529 11.14 -19.85 36.45
C GLY A 529 9.97 -20.22 35.50
N VAL A 530 10.05 -19.88 34.22
CA VAL A 530 9.11 -20.32 33.19
C VAL A 530 9.51 -21.74 32.74
N THR A 531 8.60 -22.73 32.92
CA THR A 531 8.92 -24.14 32.69
C THR A 531 7.80 -24.92 31.98
N LYS A 532 6.57 -24.36 31.87
CA LYS A 532 5.42 -25.10 31.33
C LYS A 532 5.20 -24.95 29.83
N PRO A 533 5.25 -23.73 29.24
CA PRO A 533 5.03 -23.62 27.81
C PRO A 533 6.21 -24.22 27.04
N GLU A 534 5.92 -24.75 25.85
CA GLU A 534 6.93 -25.16 24.89
C GLU A 534 7.67 -23.92 24.37
N VAL A 535 8.98 -23.92 24.45
CA VAL A 535 9.83 -22.76 24.08
C VAL A 535 10.71 -23.12 22.88
N HIS A 536 10.59 -22.34 21.80
CA HIS A 536 11.37 -22.49 20.59
C HIS A 536 12.18 -21.21 20.36
N VAL A 537 13.46 -21.35 20.12
CA VAL A 537 14.31 -20.25 19.69
C VAL A 537 14.25 -20.20 18.15
N THR A 538 13.62 -19.17 17.65
CA THR A 538 13.37 -18.92 16.22
C THR A 538 14.10 -17.65 15.79
N ALA A 539 13.52 -16.81 14.93
CA ALA A 539 14.07 -15.51 14.60
C ALA A 539 12.96 -14.45 14.48
N ASP A 540 13.37 -13.18 14.42
CA ASP A 540 12.44 -12.05 14.27
C ASP A 540 11.68 -12.16 12.93
N PRO A 541 10.35 -12.16 12.93
CA PRO A 541 9.54 -12.28 11.71
C PRO A 541 9.85 -11.21 10.65
N ALA A 542 10.34 -10.04 11.06
CA ALA A 542 10.68 -8.95 10.14
C ALA A 542 11.79 -9.33 9.12
N LEU A 543 12.60 -10.35 9.40
CA LEU A 543 13.59 -10.92 8.46
C LEU A 543 12.96 -11.52 7.20
N LEU A 544 11.67 -11.85 7.22
CA LEU A 544 10.94 -12.40 6.09
C LEU A 544 10.45 -11.33 5.10
N LEU A 545 10.50 -10.06 5.48
CA LEU A 545 10.07 -8.98 4.60
C LEU A 545 11.06 -8.81 3.46
N GLN A 546 10.50 -8.66 2.26
CA GLN A 546 11.30 -8.41 1.06
C GLN A 546 11.61 -6.91 0.93
N PRO A 547 12.79 -6.54 0.40
CA PRO A 547 13.10 -5.16 0.07
C PRO A 547 12.17 -4.64 -1.04
N GLY A 548 11.99 -3.32 -1.10
CA GLY A 548 11.38 -2.66 -2.25
C GLY A 548 12.20 -2.86 -3.52
N THR A 549 11.57 -2.68 -4.68
CA THR A 549 12.24 -2.73 -5.97
C THR A 549 13.31 -1.65 -6.08
N ASP A 550 14.36 -1.89 -6.86
CA ASP A 550 15.44 -0.91 -7.04
C ASP A 550 14.93 0.43 -7.52
N GLY A 551 13.99 0.43 -8.49
CA GLY A 551 13.39 1.64 -9.01
C GLY A 551 12.62 2.44 -7.96
N ALA A 552 11.82 1.77 -7.09
CA ALA A 552 11.10 2.44 -6.01
C ALA A 552 12.06 3.06 -4.98
N VAL A 553 13.14 2.36 -4.66
CA VAL A 553 14.18 2.86 -3.77
C VAL A 553 14.90 4.05 -4.39
N ASP A 554 15.30 3.97 -5.66
CA ASP A 554 15.98 5.04 -6.38
C ASP A 554 15.10 6.30 -6.46
N SER A 555 13.81 6.14 -6.76
CA SER A 555 12.84 7.24 -6.76
C SER A 555 12.69 7.88 -5.38
N PHE A 556 12.63 7.05 -4.34
CA PHE A 556 12.59 7.56 -2.95
C PHE A 556 13.85 8.37 -2.64
N LEU A 557 15.05 7.86 -2.93
CA LEU A 557 16.30 8.56 -2.69
C LEU A 557 16.36 9.90 -3.44
N LEU A 558 16.00 9.90 -4.73
CA LEU A 558 15.92 11.13 -5.54
C LEU A 558 14.95 12.16 -4.93
N SER A 559 13.78 11.71 -4.44
CA SER A 559 12.81 12.59 -3.77
C SER A 559 13.33 13.22 -2.49
N GLN A 560 14.37 12.63 -1.89
CA GLN A 560 15.07 13.12 -0.69
C GLN A 560 16.35 13.90 -1.03
N GLY A 561 16.62 14.14 -2.31
CA GLY A 561 17.83 14.85 -2.79
C GLY A 561 19.09 13.99 -2.75
N LEU A 562 18.96 12.68 -2.83
CA LEU A 562 20.08 11.73 -2.88
C LEU A 562 20.15 11.04 -4.23
N GLU A 563 21.35 10.99 -4.81
CA GLU A 563 21.61 10.27 -6.06
C GLU A 563 21.60 8.75 -5.81
N PRO A 564 20.92 7.93 -6.64
CA PRO A 564 20.83 6.48 -6.44
C PRO A 564 22.20 5.77 -6.43
N GLN A 565 23.19 6.29 -7.15
CA GLN A 565 24.55 5.77 -7.21
C GLN A 565 25.51 6.44 -6.22
N GLY A 566 24.99 7.32 -5.35
CA GLY A 566 25.77 7.97 -4.32
C GLY A 566 26.29 7.00 -3.25
N ARG A 567 27.33 7.40 -2.55
CA ARG A 567 27.90 6.61 -1.43
C ARG A 567 27.48 7.22 -0.10
N TYR A 568 26.78 6.43 0.72
CA TYR A 568 26.11 6.93 1.92
C TYR A 568 26.48 6.13 3.17
N ALA A 569 26.57 6.83 4.31
CA ALA A 569 26.63 6.24 5.65
C ALA A 569 25.34 6.61 6.39
N LEU A 570 24.52 5.61 6.71
CA LEU A 570 23.26 5.80 7.42
C LEU A 570 23.46 5.77 8.93
N PHE A 571 22.94 6.78 9.63
CA PHE A 571 22.95 6.88 11.09
C PHE A 571 21.51 6.83 11.62
N VAL A 572 21.21 5.83 12.46
CA VAL A 572 19.90 5.67 13.10
C VAL A 572 20.06 5.72 14.61
N LEU A 573 19.71 6.86 15.17
CA LEU A 573 19.96 7.22 16.57
C LEU A 573 18.66 7.20 17.38
N ARG A 574 18.80 7.07 18.71
CA ARG A 574 17.69 7.19 19.65
C ARG A 574 18.14 7.89 20.93
N PRO A 575 17.24 8.56 21.65
CA PRO A 575 17.56 9.10 22.97
C PRO A 575 17.82 7.95 23.96
N TRP A 576 18.93 8.08 24.70
CA TRP A 576 19.34 7.14 25.73
C TRP A 576 20.08 7.86 26.85
N HIS A 577 20.29 7.18 27.99
CA HIS A 577 21.12 7.70 29.07
C HIS A 577 22.52 8.05 28.57
N GLY A 578 23.07 9.15 29.01
CA GLY A 578 24.42 9.57 28.60
C GLY A 578 24.56 10.02 27.13
N PHE A 579 23.46 10.16 26.37
CA PHE A 579 23.53 10.55 24.96
C PHE A 579 24.29 11.87 24.74
N THR A 580 24.07 12.87 25.60
CA THR A 580 24.74 14.18 25.49
C THR A 580 26.26 14.06 25.59
N GLN A 581 26.78 13.17 26.47
CA GLN A 581 28.22 12.92 26.63
C GLN A 581 28.80 12.18 25.41
N LYS A 582 28.02 11.37 24.72
CA LYS A 582 28.43 10.57 23.56
C LYS A 582 28.19 11.26 22.21
N LYS A 583 27.46 12.36 22.21
CA LYS A 583 27.08 13.10 21.01
C LYS A 583 28.30 13.46 20.14
N GLN A 584 29.38 13.96 20.73
CA GLN A 584 30.58 14.35 19.99
C GLN A 584 31.21 13.16 19.25
N SER A 585 31.27 11.98 19.85
CA SER A 585 31.77 10.77 19.18
C SER A 585 30.94 10.39 17.95
N LEU A 586 29.61 10.62 17.99
CA LEU A 586 28.73 10.40 16.85
C LEU A 586 28.91 11.43 15.73
N VAL A 587 29.13 12.71 16.13
CA VAL A 587 29.48 13.80 15.19
C VAL A 587 30.80 13.50 14.50
N ASP A 588 31.82 13.11 15.25
CA ASP A 588 33.14 12.78 14.71
C ASP A 588 33.08 11.56 13.78
N ALA A 589 32.25 10.56 14.11
CA ALA A 589 32.03 9.39 13.26
C ALA A 589 31.40 9.77 11.91
N ALA A 590 30.38 10.63 11.91
CA ALA A 590 29.73 11.09 10.68
C ALA A 590 30.67 11.98 9.85
N ASN A 591 31.40 12.92 10.46
CA ASN A 591 32.40 13.74 9.78
C ASN A 591 33.52 12.88 9.18
N THR A 592 34.02 11.87 9.91
CA THR A 592 35.03 10.92 9.43
C THR A 592 34.53 10.08 8.27
N ALA A 593 33.27 9.61 8.33
CA ALA A 593 32.64 8.89 7.20
C ALA A 593 32.68 9.72 5.91
N TYR A 594 32.43 11.03 6.00
CA TYR A 594 32.51 11.94 4.87
C TYR A 594 33.95 12.24 4.45
N GLN A 595 34.78 12.73 5.38
CA GLN A 595 36.10 13.26 5.07
C GLN A 595 37.11 12.19 4.68
N THR A 596 37.04 11.02 5.32
CA THR A 596 38.00 9.92 5.11
C THR A 596 37.56 8.90 4.11
N TYR A 597 36.26 8.57 4.08
CA TYR A 597 35.74 7.47 3.27
C TYR A 597 34.85 7.95 2.11
N GLY A 598 34.59 9.25 1.97
CA GLY A 598 33.75 9.82 0.92
C GLY A 598 32.28 9.35 1.00
N LEU A 599 31.78 9.10 2.23
CA LEU A 599 30.42 8.67 2.47
C LEU A 599 29.58 9.84 3.00
N THR A 600 28.60 10.29 2.24
CA THR A 600 27.69 11.33 2.73
C THR A 600 26.85 10.82 3.89
N PRO A 601 26.88 11.48 5.08
CA PRO A 601 26.04 11.10 6.20
C PRO A 601 24.56 11.29 5.91
N VAL A 602 23.81 10.24 6.09
CA VAL A 602 22.36 10.20 5.96
C VAL A 602 21.77 9.83 7.31
N PHE A 603 20.77 10.56 7.75
CA PHE A 603 20.09 10.32 9.02
C PHE A 603 18.67 9.85 8.77
N PHE A 604 18.22 8.94 9.62
CA PHE A 604 16.88 8.36 9.54
C PHE A 604 16.32 8.15 10.96
N ALA A 605 15.06 8.50 11.16
CA ALA A 605 14.35 8.28 12.43
C ALA A 605 13.37 7.11 12.29
N LEU A 606 13.66 5.96 12.93
CA LEU A 606 12.79 4.78 12.88
C LEU A 606 11.48 5.00 13.63
N GLU A 607 11.52 5.82 14.70
CA GLU A 607 10.37 6.27 15.50
C GLU A 607 10.40 7.80 15.56
N PRO A 608 9.85 8.51 14.54
CA PRO A 608 10.03 9.96 14.41
C PRO A 608 9.67 10.75 15.66
N GLY A 609 8.59 10.40 16.35
CA GLY A 609 8.14 11.08 17.56
C GLY A 609 9.13 11.03 18.72
N ARG A 610 10.10 10.10 18.69
CA ARG A 610 11.10 9.90 19.72
C ARG A 610 12.53 10.22 19.26
N ASP A 611 12.87 9.85 18.03
CA ASP A 611 14.26 9.85 17.56
C ASP A 611 14.69 11.17 16.92
N LEU A 612 13.75 11.95 16.38
CA LEU A 612 14.08 13.17 15.61
C LEU A 612 14.84 14.22 16.41
N GLY A 613 14.59 14.36 17.72
CA GLY A 613 15.27 15.32 18.58
C GLY A 613 16.77 15.12 18.55
N VAL A 614 17.24 13.97 19.02
CA VAL A 614 18.68 13.63 19.08
C VAL A 614 19.33 13.55 17.70
N THR A 615 18.57 13.11 16.70
CA THR A 615 19.05 13.04 15.31
C THR A 615 19.35 14.44 14.76
N ARG A 616 18.46 15.41 14.98
CA ARG A 616 18.67 16.81 14.59
C ARG A 616 19.82 17.47 15.34
N GLU A 617 19.98 17.15 16.64
CA GLU A 617 21.08 17.67 17.45
C GLU A 617 22.46 17.20 16.95
N VAL A 618 22.60 15.92 16.56
CA VAL A 618 23.85 15.41 15.98
C VAL A 618 24.10 16.06 14.63
N ARG A 619 23.07 16.06 13.75
CA ARG A 619 23.18 16.65 12.41
C ARG A 619 23.56 18.13 12.42
N ALA A 620 23.01 18.92 13.34
CA ALA A 620 23.29 20.35 13.46
C ALA A 620 24.74 20.66 13.91
N ALA A 621 25.44 19.66 14.46
CA ALA A 621 26.84 19.79 14.90
C ALA A 621 27.86 19.24 13.87
N LEU A 622 27.42 18.83 12.67
CA LEU A 622 28.32 18.32 11.63
C LEU A 622 29.02 19.45 10.88
N ASP A 623 30.28 19.21 10.49
CA ASP A 623 31.08 20.06 9.63
C ASP A 623 31.00 19.67 8.15
N CYS A 624 30.11 18.74 7.78
CA CYS A 624 29.98 18.22 6.43
C CYS A 624 28.49 18.21 5.97
N PRO A 625 28.23 18.16 4.64
CA PRO A 625 26.88 17.99 4.12
C PRO A 625 26.23 16.72 4.64
N SER A 626 24.94 16.79 4.95
CA SER A 626 24.18 15.63 5.44
C SER A 626 22.70 15.73 5.07
N VAL A 627 22.03 14.59 4.95
CA VAL A 627 20.60 14.51 4.65
C VAL A 627 19.84 13.84 5.79
N LEU A 628 18.69 14.41 6.15
CA LEU A 628 17.72 13.79 7.05
C LEU A 628 16.55 13.28 6.23
N LEU A 629 16.42 11.97 6.13
CA LEU A 629 15.34 11.35 5.37
C LEU A 629 13.99 11.46 6.10
N THR A 630 12.94 11.65 5.34
CA THR A 630 11.58 11.41 5.83
C THR A 630 11.37 9.91 5.99
N THR A 631 10.63 9.51 7.04
CA THR A 631 10.33 8.09 7.27
C THR A 631 9.32 7.60 6.24
N PRO A 632 9.67 6.66 5.36
CA PRO A 632 8.70 6.09 4.43
C PRO A 632 7.63 5.30 5.19
N GLU A 633 6.41 5.30 4.68
CA GLU A 633 5.33 4.50 5.25
C GLU A 633 5.46 3.00 4.91
N ASP A 634 6.14 2.64 3.82
CA ASP A 634 6.36 1.25 3.42
C ASP A 634 7.71 0.73 3.93
N GLU A 635 7.66 -0.29 4.76
CA GLU A 635 8.83 -0.97 5.31
C GLU A 635 9.72 -1.58 4.23
N LYS A 636 9.16 -1.94 3.08
CA LYS A 636 9.93 -2.43 1.92
C LYS A 636 10.92 -1.39 1.40
N LEU A 637 10.51 -0.11 1.39
CA LEU A 637 11.39 0.99 1.00
C LEU A 637 12.51 1.18 2.03
N ILE A 638 12.20 1.05 3.33
CA ILE A 638 13.21 1.14 4.39
C ILE A 638 14.25 0.03 4.21
N ILE A 639 13.82 -1.21 4.00
CA ILE A 639 14.72 -2.36 3.79
C ILE A 639 15.53 -2.17 2.50
N GLY A 640 14.88 -1.78 1.40
CA GLY A 640 15.53 -1.56 0.11
C GLY A 640 16.57 -0.44 0.16
N MET A 641 16.29 0.64 0.88
CA MET A 641 17.23 1.74 1.13
C MET A 641 18.50 1.26 1.84
N MET A 642 18.39 0.34 2.82
CA MET A 642 19.56 -0.22 3.52
C MET A 642 20.56 -0.86 2.54
N ARG A 643 20.09 -1.48 1.47
CA ARG A 643 20.94 -2.08 0.44
C ARG A 643 21.79 -1.06 -0.33
N ARG A 644 21.35 0.20 -0.38
CA ARG A 644 22.07 1.31 -1.03
C ARG A 644 23.09 1.98 -0.10
N MET A 645 23.14 1.59 1.16
CA MET A 645 24.07 2.19 2.12
C MET A 645 25.42 1.44 2.11
N ALA A 646 26.50 2.20 2.03
CA ALA A 646 27.86 1.65 2.17
C ALA A 646 28.20 1.33 3.64
N LEU A 647 27.47 1.95 4.58
CA LEU A 647 27.61 1.73 6.02
C LEU A 647 26.29 2.05 6.72
N VAL A 648 25.90 1.21 7.67
CA VAL A 648 24.76 1.46 8.58
C VAL A 648 25.27 1.48 10.02
N VAL A 649 25.14 2.60 10.71
CA VAL A 649 25.44 2.77 12.14
C VAL A 649 24.14 2.93 12.90
N SER A 650 23.80 2.00 13.77
CA SER A 650 22.48 2.03 14.38
C SER A 650 22.45 1.67 15.86
N MET A 651 21.66 2.44 16.63
CA MET A 651 21.20 2.09 17.97
C MET A 651 19.91 1.25 17.93
N ARG A 652 19.15 1.27 16.84
CA ARG A 652 17.83 0.62 16.73
C ARG A 652 17.98 -0.82 16.21
N LEU A 653 17.49 -1.79 16.99
CA LEU A 653 17.55 -3.20 16.66
C LEU A 653 16.92 -3.51 15.29
N HIS A 654 15.72 -3.00 15.00
CA HIS A 654 15.07 -3.28 13.71
C HIS A 654 15.82 -2.71 12.51
N THR A 655 16.56 -1.60 12.68
CA THR A 655 17.46 -1.14 11.61
C THR A 655 18.55 -2.16 11.33
N LEU A 656 19.12 -2.78 12.37
CA LEU A 656 20.12 -3.83 12.21
C LEU A 656 19.52 -5.09 11.56
N ILE A 657 18.30 -5.46 11.94
CA ILE A 657 17.54 -6.56 11.30
C ILE A 657 17.31 -6.26 9.80
N PHE A 658 16.87 -5.06 9.45
CA PHE A 658 16.67 -4.66 8.05
C PHE A 658 17.97 -4.63 7.25
N ALA A 659 19.03 -4.04 7.82
CA ALA A 659 20.35 -3.99 7.20
C ALA A 659 20.92 -5.41 6.98
N SER A 660 20.80 -6.29 7.98
CA SER A 660 21.26 -7.68 7.89
C SER A 660 20.48 -8.46 6.84
N SER A 661 19.18 -8.22 6.70
CA SER A 661 18.33 -8.93 5.73
C SER A 661 18.73 -8.69 4.26
N VAL A 662 19.47 -7.61 3.98
CA VAL A 662 19.96 -7.23 2.65
C VAL A 662 21.50 -7.26 2.55
N GLY A 663 22.19 -7.72 3.59
CA GLY A 663 23.65 -7.82 3.62
C GLY A 663 24.40 -6.48 3.66
N ALA A 664 23.77 -5.41 4.18
CA ALA A 664 24.40 -4.10 4.28
C ALA A 664 25.49 -4.09 5.37
N PRO A 665 26.68 -3.47 5.13
CA PRO A 665 27.71 -3.32 6.15
C PRO A 665 27.18 -2.54 7.34
N LEU A 666 27.36 -3.06 8.57
CA LEU A 666 26.75 -2.48 9.76
C LEU A 666 27.68 -2.40 10.98
N VAL A 667 27.47 -1.35 11.78
CA VAL A 667 28.04 -1.17 13.12
C VAL A 667 26.88 -0.94 14.10
N ALA A 668 26.77 -1.81 15.09
CA ALA A 668 25.77 -1.68 16.14
C ALA A 668 26.26 -0.81 17.28
N LEU A 669 25.44 0.10 17.76
CA LEU A 669 25.64 0.85 19.00
C LEU A 669 24.73 0.22 20.07
N SER A 670 25.31 -0.69 20.86
CA SER A 670 24.56 -1.44 21.86
C SER A 670 24.31 -0.61 23.10
N TYR A 671 23.06 -0.39 23.41
CA TYR A 671 22.57 0.24 24.63
C TYR A 671 21.70 -0.71 25.46
N ASP A 672 21.47 -1.92 24.95
CA ASP A 672 20.55 -2.91 25.51
C ASP A 672 21.04 -4.31 25.08
N PRO A 673 21.00 -5.32 25.96
CA PRO A 673 21.46 -6.69 25.65
C PRO A 673 20.87 -7.31 24.39
N LYS A 674 19.65 -6.92 23.98
CA LYS A 674 19.04 -7.41 22.74
C LYS A 674 19.81 -7.00 21.48
N VAL A 675 20.51 -5.86 21.48
CA VAL A 675 21.34 -5.41 20.35
C VAL A 675 22.57 -6.30 20.23
N THR A 676 23.28 -6.48 21.35
CA THR A 676 24.45 -7.36 21.42
C THR A 676 24.07 -8.82 21.12
N GLY A 677 22.93 -9.27 21.66
CA GLY A 677 22.39 -10.60 21.40
C GLY A 677 22.12 -10.84 19.91
N PHE A 678 21.48 -9.89 19.24
CA PHE A 678 21.23 -9.99 17.80
C PHE A 678 22.53 -9.99 16.99
N MET A 679 23.50 -9.11 17.30
CA MET A 679 24.79 -9.08 16.62
C MET A 679 25.53 -10.42 16.74
N ARG A 680 25.51 -11.03 17.93
CA ARG A 680 26.04 -12.37 18.14
C ARG A 680 25.30 -13.41 17.32
N TYR A 681 23.98 -13.32 17.26
CA TYR A 681 23.11 -14.25 16.56
C TYR A 681 23.34 -14.26 15.04
N ILE A 682 23.66 -13.10 14.45
CA ILE A 682 24.05 -13.00 13.04
C ILE A 682 25.57 -13.22 12.81
N GLY A 683 26.33 -13.57 13.84
CA GLY A 683 27.78 -13.80 13.75
C GLY A 683 28.62 -12.55 13.56
N GLN A 684 28.09 -11.35 13.85
CA GLN A 684 28.77 -10.09 13.64
C GLN A 684 29.45 -9.56 14.90
N LYS A 685 30.70 -9.09 14.76
CA LYS A 685 31.54 -8.58 15.84
C LYS A 685 31.55 -7.04 15.94
N HIS A 686 31.00 -6.35 14.94
CA HIS A 686 31.04 -4.89 14.85
C HIS A 686 29.95 -4.26 15.74
N CYS A 687 30.20 -4.35 17.05
CA CYS A 687 29.33 -3.84 18.10
C CYS A 687 30.11 -2.97 19.07
N VAL A 688 29.64 -1.78 19.38
CA VAL A 688 30.21 -0.86 20.36
C VAL A 688 29.19 -0.63 21.48
N GLU A 689 29.56 -0.92 22.71
CA GLU A 689 28.70 -0.65 23.88
C GLU A 689 28.56 0.86 24.09
N PHE A 690 27.33 1.36 24.04
CA PHE A 690 27.03 2.80 24.01
C PHE A 690 27.49 3.51 25.28
N ASP A 691 27.32 2.91 26.47
CA ASP A 691 27.67 3.52 27.73
C ASP A 691 29.18 3.73 27.88
N THR A 692 30.01 2.82 27.37
CA THR A 692 31.48 2.88 27.41
C THR A 692 32.10 3.37 26.11
N MET A 693 31.26 3.74 25.10
CA MET A 693 31.72 4.18 23.80
C MET A 693 32.71 5.35 23.88
N THR A 694 33.88 5.18 23.25
CA THR A 694 34.78 6.27 22.95
C THR A 694 34.80 6.58 21.46
N ARG A 695 35.29 7.76 21.10
CA ARG A 695 35.49 8.17 19.71
C ARG A 695 36.36 7.16 18.95
N GLU A 696 37.52 6.78 19.55
CA GLU A 696 38.48 5.88 18.96
C GLU A 696 37.89 4.48 18.71
N ALA A 697 37.12 3.95 19.67
CA ALA A 697 36.48 2.65 19.55
C ALA A 697 35.45 2.63 18.39
N LEU A 698 34.61 3.69 18.27
CA LEU A 698 33.62 3.80 17.19
C LEU A 698 34.30 3.94 15.83
N LEU A 699 35.30 4.83 15.71
CA LEU A 699 36.01 5.02 14.44
C LEU A 699 36.78 3.76 14.01
N ALA A 700 37.38 3.05 14.96
CA ALA A 700 38.05 1.79 14.66
C ALA A 700 37.09 0.72 14.12
N GLN A 701 35.87 0.61 14.65
CA GLN A 701 34.87 -0.33 14.13
C GLN A 701 34.37 0.08 12.75
N ILE A 702 34.10 1.37 12.51
CA ILE A 702 33.73 1.89 11.19
C ILE A 702 34.84 1.58 10.18
N GLY A 703 36.09 1.85 10.52
CA GLY A 703 37.22 1.55 9.65
C GLY A 703 37.33 0.08 9.28
N LYS A 704 37.18 -0.83 10.26
CA LYS A 704 37.18 -2.28 10.01
C LYS A 704 36.08 -2.72 9.04
N VAL A 705 34.86 -2.29 9.29
CA VAL A 705 33.71 -2.64 8.43
C VAL A 705 33.90 -2.16 7.00
N LEU A 706 34.51 -0.98 6.81
CA LEU A 706 34.70 -0.40 5.48
C LEU A 706 35.91 -0.98 4.74
N SER A 707 36.98 -1.40 5.47
CA SER A 707 38.16 -2.01 4.86
C SER A 707 37.98 -3.51 4.58
N GLU A 708 37.24 -4.19 5.42
CA GLU A 708 37.02 -5.63 5.34
C GLU A 708 35.53 -5.92 5.55
N PRO A 709 34.66 -5.64 4.56
CA PRO A 709 33.23 -5.87 4.70
C PRO A 709 32.96 -7.37 4.85
N GLU A 710 32.61 -7.78 6.07
CA GLU A 710 32.23 -9.15 6.37
C GLU A 710 30.91 -9.47 5.63
N ARG A 711 30.93 -10.56 4.85
CA ARG A 711 29.70 -11.13 4.31
C ARG A 711 29.08 -12.03 5.37
N TYR A 712 27.81 -11.80 5.67
CA TYR A 712 27.04 -12.66 6.55
C TYR A 712 25.80 -13.18 5.83
N ASP A 713 25.47 -14.43 6.11
CA ASP A 713 24.29 -15.09 5.57
C ASP A 713 23.22 -15.22 6.66
N VAL A 714 22.06 -14.63 6.38
CA VAL A 714 20.89 -14.73 7.27
C VAL A 714 19.86 -15.74 6.79
N SER A 715 20.19 -16.58 5.81
CA SER A 715 19.26 -17.57 5.25
C SER A 715 18.76 -18.55 6.31
N HIS A 716 19.63 -18.99 7.22
CA HIS A 716 19.24 -19.86 8.31
C HIS A 716 18.28 -19.16 9.29
N LEU A 717 18.47 -17.83 9.54
CA LEU A 717 17.57 -17.07 10.40
C LEU A 717 16.20 -16.86 9.73
N ARG A 718 16.16 -16.73 8.41
CA ARG A 718 14.89 -16.69 7.68
C ARG A 718 14.14 -18.00 7.83
N ALA A 719 14.82 -19.14 7.70
CA ALA A 719 14.22 -20.45 7.94
C ALA A 719 13.66 -20.56 9.36
N LEU A 720 14.43 -20.14 10.38
CA LEU A 720 13.96 -20.07 11.76
C LEU A 720 12.77 -19.10 11.95
N ALA A 721 12.75 -17.96 11.24
CA ALA A 721 11.62 -17.04 11.28
C ALA A 721 10.33 -17.64 10.67
N GLU A 722 10.46 -18.58 9.71
CA GLU A 722 9.32 -19.32 9.16
C GLU A 722 8.74 -20.36 10.14
N GLU A 723 9.55 -20.88 11.07
CA GLU A 723 9.07 -21.81 12.11
C GLU A 723 7.98 -21.18 13.00
N ASN A 724 8.00 -19.85 13.19
CA ASN A 724 6.93 -19.15 13.90
C ASN A 724 5.55 -19.47 13.29
N GLU A 725 5.44 -19.51 11.97
CA GLU A 725 4.19 -19.85 11.26
C GLU A 725 3.76 -21.30 11.52
N GLN A 726 4.73 -22.24 11.50
CA GLN A 726 4.43 -23.65 11.70
C GLN A 726 3.86 -23.91 13.10
N ILE A 727 4.42 -23.26 14.12
CA ILE A 727 3.93 -23.35 15.50
C ILE A 727 2.53 -22.72 15.64
N ALA A 728 2.30 -21.57 15.01
CA ALA A 728 0.98 -20.95 14.99
C ALA A 728 -0.06 -21.83 14.27
N ARG A 729 0.29 -22.48 13.17
CA ARG A 729 -0.54 -23.43 12.42
C ARG A 729 -0.93 -24.61 13.30
N LYS A 730 0.04 -25.24 13.96
CA LYS A 730 -0.20 -26.35 14.92
C LYS A 730 -1.23 -25.95 15.99
N LEU A 731 -1.04 -24.80 16.64
CA LEU A 731 -1.95 -24.31 17.67
C LEU A 731 -3.37 -23.98 17.15
N LEU A 732 -3.49 -23.50 15.91
CA LEU A 732 -4.80 -23.24 15.28
C LEU A 732 -5.55 -24.53 14.93
N GLU A 733 -4.86 -25.58 14.58
CA GLU A 733 -5.41 -26.91 14.30
C GLU A 733 -5.88 -27.60 15.58
N GLU A 734 -5.17 -27.41 16.69
CA GLU A 734 -5.51 -27.93 18.02
C GLU A 734 -6.66 -27.17 18.72
N ALA A 735 -6.98 -25.93 18.29
CA ALA A 735 -7.99 -25.05 18.90
C ALA A 735 -9.37 -25.33 18.28
#